data_f4c69086aae9b0316fe3bc6590f191ac
#
_entry.id   f4c69086aae9b0316fe3bc6590f191ac
#
_cell.length_a   1.000
_cell.length_b   1.000
_cell.length_c   1.000
_cell.angle_alpha   90.00
_cell.angle_beta   90.00
_cell.angle_gamma   90.00
#
_symmetry.space_group_name_H-M   'P 1'
#
loop_
_entity.id
_entity.type
_entity.pdbx_description
1 polymer ?
#
loop_
_entity_poly.entity_id
_entity_poly.type
_entity_poly.pdbx_seq_one_letter_code
_entity_poly.pdbx_strand_id
1 'polypeptide(L)'
;MRRYAAIALMISSIVIPVVNSAGPTASAATVPGFNDVQVATPGASTGIVGLPDGTVLVLVQSGSVRLIRGDVLLPTHALDLSLSPCNGGERGLLGVAVDPNFKASGYLYLYFTHSASAPGGCVNRASRFTMTGDSIDPNSEVVLVDNISSNAGNHNGGDLEIGGDGYLYISVGDAGADPRGDSSPNDAAQDASLLNGKILRVVPSTGDPAPGNPISGPGTASCRLRGNLPSTPTSACQELYAWGLRNPFRFAFDPNTGPDRFFINDVGQSTHEEVDLGGIGLNYGWPIREGFCPLGQSQPCAPAAAGFTDPMTDYPRTVGQVITAGAFIPNGHWPAQYDGGYLFADAGSGNMFLWRSDGSVDYNAPFAGGVGGIADMAFVTTGDSIALYYTLTGGTVRKITTPPTAFVGPDALAFTAAPPGTRVLDTRTPAAGAKQMRAGTTRYQLMGVNPAVTKAVLVNFAFVGPSTPGYLTAWAGRSARPLASNLNAATGEVVANSAVVPVDASGGILLYAFSTADLVIDVLGYFNVAPAAVSAGRFVAVPPDRIADTRDPLSATNQFSRGTGPQFPFVRVPVAGRGGLPAAGQMNAAVIVVTAVTSPDNGGGYLAAQPGGTPFAGASSNLNTSGLGDIRANLVVVPVAADGTVEFHTLSIPHVVVDVAGYFTSSAAPVATAGRFYVIQPFREVDTRLGVGFGRLPGQASSTIDPVSVPANAQAMAHTITIVDNAAAGFVTPYPGGALPLVSAGNTNAAGQIHAVLSFTQLSAAPAKMSYYTLMPTDLVVDTPGYFEGG
;
A
#
# COMPACT_ATOMS: atom_id res chain seq x y z
N MET A 1 37.70 44.53 43.39
CA MET A 1 37.58 43.15 43.89
C MET A 1 36.11 42.80 43.98
N ARG A 2 35.57 42.22 42.93
CA ARG A 2 34.27 41.57 42.99
C ARG A 2 34.46 40.11 42.48
N ARG A 3 34.16 39.15 43.34
CA ARG A 3 34.29 37.71 43.08
C ARG A 3 33.12 37.29 42.24
N TYR A 4 33.32 36.80 41.05
CA TYR A 4 32.34 36.04 40.33
C TYR A 4 32.39 34.57 40.81
N ALA A 5 31.30 34.10 41.39
CA ALA A 5 31.12 32.71 41.73
C ALA A 5 30.70 31.97 40.43
N ALA A 6 31.55 31.07 39.96
CA ALA A 6 31.22 30.15 38.88
C ALA A 6 30.25 29.12 39.44
N ILE A 7 29.01 29.10 39.00
CA ILE A 7 28.07 28.03 39.22
C ILE A 7 28.39 26.97 38.16
N ALA A 8 29.07 25.91 38.57
CA ALA A 8 29.24 24.72 37.77
C ALA A 8 27.86 24.01 37.65
N LEU A 9 27.21 24.09 36.50
CA LEU A 9 26.04 23.31 36.23
C LEU A 9 26.48 21.87 35.98
N MET A 10 26.16 20.97 36.91
CA MET A 10 26.32 19.54 36.70
C MET A 10 25.35 19.10 35.62
N ILE A 11 25.87 18.78 34.45
CA ILE A 11 25.14 18.05 33.43
C ILE A 11 25.07 16.60 33.92
N SER A 12 23.93 16.23 34.51
CA SER A 12 23.64 14.81 34.78
C SER A 12 23.39 14.12 33.45
N SER A 13 24.34 13.32 33.04
CA SER A 13 24.15 12.29 32.02
C SER A 13 23.02 11.38 32.51
N ILE A 14 21.88 11.44 31.88
CA ILE A 14 20.80 10.47 32.12
C ILE A 14 21.26 9.17 31.48
N VAL A 15 21.96 8.34 32.25
CA VAL A 15 22.14 6.92 31.94
C VAL A 15 20.78 6.29 32.25
N ILE A 16 20.02 5.97 31.24
CA ILE A 16 18.80 5.18 31.37
C ILE A 16 19.22 3.77 31.79
N PRO A 17 18.87 3.30 32.97
CA PRO A 17 19.19 1.92 33.36
C PRO A 17 18.38 0.97 32.46
N VAL A 18 19.09 0.05 31.81
CA VAL A 18 18.48 -1.08 31.11
C VAL A 18 17.86 -1.97 32.20
N VAL A 19 16.57 -1.79 32.43
CA VAL A 19 15.79 -2.73 33.25
C VAL A 19 15.34 -3.86 32.36
N ASN A 20 16.07 -4.94 32.41
CA ASN A 20 15.66 -6.21 31.81
C ASN A 20 14.55 -6.82 32.68
N SER A 21 13.29 -6.55 32.38
CA SER A 21 12.16 -7.30 32.89
C SER A 21 11.27 -7.73 31.73
N ALA A 22 11.37 -9.00 31.40
CA ALA A 22 10.39 -9.65 30.52
C ALA A 22 9.04 -9.74 31.25
N GLY A 23 8.24 -8.67 31.14
CA GLY A 23 6.80 -8.65 31.45
C GLY A 23 6.01 -8.64 30.14
N PRO A 24 4.73 -8.99 30.13
CA PRO A 24 3.92 -8.96 28.94
C PRO A 24 3.94 -7.55 28.34
N THR A 25 4.33 -7.47 27.07
CA THR A 25 4.44 -6.21 26.33
C THR A 25 3.07 -5.51 26.32
N ALA A 26 2.97 -4.40 27.04
CA ALA A 26 1.80 -3.54 26.94
C ALA A 26 1.63 -3.13 25.46
N SER A 27 0.45 -3.36 24.92
CA SER A 27 0.07 -2.77 23.63
C SER A 27 0.07 -1.26 23.82
N ALA A 28 0.75 -0.52 22.94
CA ALA A 28 0.64 0.92 22.94
C ALA A 28 -0.81 1.32 22.72
N ALA A 29 -1.28 2.32 23.48
CA ALA A 29 -2.62 2.84 23.28
C ALA A 29 -2.62 3.73 22.02
N THR A 30 -3.06 3.17 20.90
CA THR A 30 -3.33 3.92 19.66
C THR A 30 -4.75 4.47 19.65
N VAL A 31 -5.01 5.46 18.80
CA VAL A 31 -6.39 5.87 18.54
C VAL A 31 -7.24 4.68 18.08
N PRO A 32 -8.54 4.64 18.44
CA PRO A 32 -9.41 3.54 18.03
C PRO A 32 -9.37 3.31 16.52
N GLY A 33 -9.32 2.05 16.11
CA GLY A 33 -9.25 1.68 14.71
C GLY A 33 -7.83 1.44 14.18
N PHE A 34 -6.82 1.40 15.05
CA PHE A 34 -5.45 1.02 14.68
C PHE A 34 -4.94 -0.11 15.57
N ASN A 35 -4.19 -1.02 14.96
CA ASN A 35 -3.52 -2.12 15.65
C ASN A 35 -2.02 -1.82 15.68
N ASP A 36 -1.45 -1.83 16.88
CA ASP A 36 -0.02 -1.69 17.08
C ASP A 36 0.54 -3.02 17.60
N VAL A 37 1.42 -3.64 16.83
CA VAL A 37 1.99 -4.95 17.15
C VAL A 37 3.51 -4.91 17.12
N GLN A 38 4.14 -5.67 18.02
CA GLN A 38 5.59 -5.91 17.96
C GLN A 38 5.91 -6.87 16.83
N VAL A 39 6.93 -6.53 16.02
CA VAL A 39 7.37 -7.31 14.87
C VAL A 39 8.67 -8.05 15.15
N ALA A 40 9.68 -7.33 15.68
CA ALA A 40 11.02 -7.87 15.84
C ALA A 40 11.81 -7.14 16.92
N THR A 41 12.98 -7.74 17.32
CA THR A 41 13.94 -7.14 18.24
C THR A 41 15.36 -7.21 17.67
N PRO A 42 15.69 -6.37 16.66
CA PRO A 42 16.98 -6.43 15.97
C PRO A 42 18.19 -5.96 16.79
N GLY A 43 18.00 -5.26 17.92
CA GLY A 43 19.01 -4.56 18.72
C GLY A 43 18.73 -3.07 18.82
N ALA A 44 19.53 -2.31 19.58
CA ALA A 44 19.36 -0.85 19.73
C ALA A 44 19.29 -0.16 18.36
N SER A 45 18.07 0.20 17.95
CA SER A 45 17.79 0.62 16.59
C SER A 45 17.75 2.13 16.48
N THR A 46 18.23 2.65 15.35
CA THR A 46 18.35 4.07 15.07
C THR A 46 17.59 4.50 13.83
N GLY A 47 17.41 3.62 12.84
CA GLY A 47 16.76 3.96 11.58
C GLY A 47 15.97 2.80 11.00
N ILE A 48 14.98 3.12 10.16
CA ILE A 48 14.10 2.14 9.51
C ILE A 48 13.66 2.65 8.14
N VAL A 49 13.66 1.77 7.13
CA VAL A 49 13.17 2.11 5.79
C VAL A 49 12.59 0.87 5.10
N GLY A 50 11.64 1.06 4.19
CA GLY A 50 11.11 0.00 3.34
C GLY A 50 11.87 -0.13 2.02
N LEU A 51 12.20 -1.36 1.64
CA LEU A 51 12.67 -1.67 0.29
C LEU A 51 11.48 -1.87 -0.68
N PRO A 52 11.70 -1.69 -1.98
CA PRO A 52 10.62 -1.80 -2.98
C PRO A 52 9.95 -3.18 -3.11
N ASP A 53 10.49 -4.21 -2.46
CA ASP A 53 9.91 -5.55 -2.38
C ASP A 53 9.11 -5.80 -1.08
N GLY A 54 9.00 -4.76 -0.22
CA GLY A 54 8.33 -4.84 1.08
C GLY A 54 9.21 -5.35 2.22
N THR A 55 10.49 -5.63 1.96
CA THR A 55 11.46 -5.92 3.03
C THR A 55 11.72 -4.65 3.84
N VAL A 56 11.71 -4.75 5.16
CA VAL A 56 12.02 -3.64 6.08
C VAL A 56 13.50 -3.73 6.47
N LEU A 57 14.23 -2.66 6.24
CA LEU A 57 15.63 -2.53 6.61
C LEU A 57 15.71 -1.73 7.90
N VAL A 58 16.45 -2.24 8.90
CA VAL A 58 16.60 -1.65 10.22
C VAL A 58 18.07 -1.41 10.51
N LEU A 59 18.41 -0.21 10.92
CA LEU A 59 19.74 0.16 11.37
C LEU A 59 19.89 -0.12 12.86
N VAL A 60 20.99 -0.73 13.24
CA VAL A 60 21.40 -0.91 14.64
C VAL A 60 22.57 0.01 14.93
N GLN A 61 22.51 0.74 16.04
CA GLN A 61 23.46 1.78 16.41
C GLN A 61 24.94 1.32 16.34
N SER A 62 25.19 0.06 16.68
CA SER A 62 26.54 -0.52 16.67
C SER A 62 27.18 -0.67 15.29
N GLY A 63 26.39 -0.49 14.21
CA GLY A 63 26.86 -0.54 12.82
C GLY A 63 26.27 -1.65 11.98
N SER A 64 25.36 -2.47 12.52
CA SER A 64 24.76 -3.55 11.73
C SER A 64 23.44 -3.13 11.06
N VAL A 65 23.21 -3.66 9.86
CA VAL A 65 21.95 -3.54 9.12
C VAL A 65 21.22 -4.87 9.19
N ARG A 66 19.95 -4.85 9.61
CA ARG A 66 19.10 -6.02 9.76
C ARG A 66 17.92 -5.94 8.80
N LEU A 67 17.43 -7.10 8.38
CA LEU A 67 16.28 -7.19 7.46
C LEU A 67 15.11 -7.91 8.14
N ILE A 68 13.91 -7.40 7.93
CA ILE A 68 12.64 -8.02 8.32
C ILE A 68 11.84 -8.27 7.05
N ARG A 69 11.42 -9.51 6.84
CA ARG A 69 10.62 -9.89 5.67
C ARG A 69 9.40 -10.68 6.13
N GLY A 70 8.18 -10.22 5.73
CA GLY A 70 6.94 -10.84 6.18
C GLY A 70 6.83 -10.88 7.72
N ASP A 71 7.23 -9.78 8.39
CA ASP A 71 7.27 -9.63 9.85
C ASP A 71 8.26 -10.58 10.58
N VAL A 72 9.17 -11.23 9.85
CA VAL A 72 10.20 -12.10 10.40
C VAL A 72 11.59 -11.47 10.26
N LEU A 73 12.29 -11.33 11.39
CA LEU A 73 13.69 -10.88 11.41
C LEU A 73 14.59 -11.96 10.79
N LEU A 74 15.31 -11.60 9.73
CA LEU A 74 16.26 -12.53 9.12
C LEU A 74 17.45 -12.79 10.04
N PRO A 75 17.99 -14.03 10.10
CA PRO A 75 19.04 -14.40 11.04
C PRO A 75 20.38 -13.73 10.75
N THR A 76 20.66 -13.43 9.48
CA THR A 76 21.92 -12.81 9.04
C THR A 76 21.84 -11.29 9.03
N HIS A 77 22.96 -10.63 9.31
CA HIS A 77 23.11 -9.20 9.08
C HIS A 77 23.30 -8.95 7.58
N ALA A 78 22.63 -7.91 7.06
CA ALA A 78 22.87 -7.49 5.67
C ALA A 78 24.21 -6.75 5.54
N LEU A 79 24.64 -6.07 6.63
CA LEU A 79 25.92 -5.37 6.72
C LEU A 79 26.34 -5.30 8.20
N ASP A 80 27.63 -5.25 8.46
CA ASP A 80 28.23 -4.88 9.75
C ASP A 80 29.46 -4.01 9.52
N LEU A 81 29.38 -2.73 9.91
CA LEU A 81 30.45 -1.75 9.76
C LEU A 81 31.44 -1.74 10.93
N SER A 82 31.15 -2.48 12.02
CA SER A 82 32.03 -2.56 13.21
C SER A 82 32.46 -1.19 13.75
N LEU A 83 31.50 -0.29 14.04
CA LEU A 83 31.76 1.14 14.33
C LEU A 83 32.38 1.43 15.72
N SER A 84 32.63 0.43 16.54
CA SER A 84 33.30 0.66 17.85
C SER A 84 34.73 1.22 17.65
N PRO A 85 35.14 2.28 18.39
CA PRO A 85 34.44 2.88 19.55
C PRO A 85 33.49 4.05 19.22
N CYS A 86 33.22 4.34 17.98
CA CYS A 86 32.44 5.50 17.55
C CYS A 86 30.92 5.22 17.49
N ASN A 87 30.37 4.49 18.44
CA ASN A 87 28.95 4.13 18.52
C ASN A 87 28.34 4.43 19.91
N GLY A 88 28.94 5.32 20.67
CA GLY A 88 28.45 5.72 21.99
C GLY A 88 27.75 7.09 21.97
N GLY A 89 26.81 7.32 22.89
CA GLY A 89 25.95 8.50 22.89
C GLY A 89 24.95 8.44 21.74
N GLU A 90 24.89 9.52 20.94
CA GLU A 90 24.07 9.58 19.72
C GLU A 90 24.85 9.16 18.46
N ARG A 91 26.07 8.68 18.60
CA ARG A 91 26.92 8.20 17.50
C ARG A 91 26.53 6.78 17.08
N GLY A 92 26.95 6.38 15.89
CA GLY A 92 26.79 5.04 15.36
C GLY A 92 26.30 5.04 13.92
N LEU A 93 25.59 4.01 13.53
CA LEU A 93 24.85 3.95 12.25
C LEU A 93 23.49 4.60 12.47
N LEU A 94 23.21 5.74 11.80
CA LEU A 94 22.15 6.66 12.18
C LEU A 94 21.04 6.79 11.14
N GLY A 95 21.35 6.85 9.84
CA GLY A 95 20.37 7.08 8.81
C GLY A 95 20.56 6.24 7.56
N VAL A 96 19.49 6.07 6.81
CA VAL A 96 19.47 5.30 5.57
C VAL A 96 18.47 5.89 4.58
N ALA A 97 18.90 6.02 3.31
CA ALA A 97 17.99 6.26 2.19
C ALA A 97 18.12 5.15 1.13
N VAL A 98 17.03 4.91 0.42
CA VAL A 98 16.97 3.94 -0.68
C VAL A 98 16.96 4.68 -2.01
N ASP A 99 17.80 4.26 -2.95
CA ASP A 99 17.82 4.85 -4.30
C ASP A 99 16.46 4.65 -5.00
N PRO A 100 15.88 5.66 -5.65
CA PRO A 100 14.61 5.52 -6.36
C PRO A 100 14.62 4.42 -7.43
N ASN A 101 15.80 4.12 -8.00
CA ASN A 101 16.01 3.04 -8.97
C ASN A 101 16.59 1.77 -8.32
N PHE A 102 16.39 1.58 -7.01
CA PHE A 102 16.98 0.49 -6.23
C PHE A 102 16.88 -0.89 -6.90
N LYS A 103 15.74 -1.20 -7.53
CA LYS A 103 15.57 -2.48 -8.25
C LYS A 103 16.63 -2.72 -9.34
N ALA A 104 17.15 -1.66 -9.92
CA ALA A 104 18.18 -1.73 -10.97
C ALA A 104 19.58 -1.45 -10.43
N SER A 105 19.71 -0.51 -9.49
CA SER A 105 20.99 -0.05 -8.97
C SER A 105 21.49 -0.84 -7.76
N GLY A 106 20.57 -1.30 -6.90
CA GLY A 106 20.89 -1.84 -5.60
C GLY A 106 21.47 -0.81 -4.62
N TYR A 107 21.39 0.49 -4.93
CA TYR A 107 22.04 1.51 -4.11
C TYR A 107 21.28 1.87 -2.86
N LEU A 108 22.04 1.94 -1.74
CA LEU A 108 21.62 2.46 -0.45
C LEU A 108 22.60 3.53 0.01
N TYR A 109 22.09 4.54 0.71
CA TYR A 109 22.89 5.61 1.30
C TYR A 109 22.84 5.44 2.81
N LEU A 110 23.98 5.44 3.48
CA LEU A 110 24.09 5.27 4.92
C LEU A 110 24.80 6.46 5.54
N TYR A 111 24.31 6.96 6.67
CA TYR A 111 24.99 7.94 7.50
C TYR A 111 25.45 7.27 8.80
N PHE A 112 26.72 7.41 9.12
CA PHE A 112 27.32 6.77 10.29
C PHE A 112 28.51 7.53 10.82
N THR A 113 28.81 7.27 12.10
CA THR A 113 30.02 7.79 12.76
C THR A 113 31.12 6.75 12.71
N HIS A 114 32.31 7.14 12.28
CA HIS A 114 33.47 6.25 12.20
C HIS A 114 34.73 6.88 12.82
N SER A 115 35.74 6.06 13.07
CA SER A 115 37.02 6.52 13.58
C SER A 115 37.79 7.28 12.52
N ALA A 116 38.31 8.45 12.87
CA ALA A 116 39.17 9.24 12.04
C ALA A 116 40.37 9.80 12.82
N SER A 117 41.38 10.25 12.10
CA SER A 117 42.55 10.93 12.72
C SER A 117 42.27 12.37 13.16
N ALA A 118 41.02 12.80 13.09
CA ALA A 118 40.57 14.16 13.46
C ALA A 118 40.58 14.39 14.97
N PRO A 119 40.59 15.61 15.46
CA PRO A 119 40.36 15.93 16.85
C PRO A 119 39.03 15.35 17.32
N GLY A 120 39.04 14.59 18.41
CA GLY A 120 37.87 13.85 18.92
C GLY A 120 37.75 12.41 18.45
N GLY A 121 38.52 11.97 17.46
CA GLY A 121 38.68 10.57 17.06
C GLY A 121 37.47 9.95 16.36
N CYS A 122 36.29 10.64 16.30
CA CYS A 122 35.08 10.20 15.65
C CYS A 122 34.49 11.31 14.78
N VAL A 123 34.12 10.98 13.57
CA VAL A 123 33.47 11.90 12.62
C VAL A 123 32.29 11.23 11.93
N ASN A 124 31.34 12.01 11.49
CA ASN A 124 30.19 11.51 10.73
C ASN A 124 30.50 11.50 9.23
N ARG A 125 29.92 10.50 8.56
CA ARG A 125 30.09 10.24 7.12
C ARG A 125 28.76 9.82 6.50
N ALA A 126 28.52 10.30 5.29
CA ALA A 126 27.48 9.77 4.39
C ALA A 126 28.16 9.05 3.22
N SER A 127 27.77 7.79 2.99
CA SER A 127 28.32 6.95 1.92
C SER A 127 27.23 6.18 1.20
N ARG A 128 27.47 5.89 -0.08
CA ARG A 128 26.63 4.98 -0.88
C ARG A 128 27.23 3.57 -0.86
N PHE A 129 26.37 2.57 -0.73
CA PHE A 129 26.69 1.15 -0.81
C PHE A 129 25.84 0.45 -1.84
N THR A 130 26.22 -0.75 -2.25
CA THR A 130 25.47 -1.61 -3.16
C THR A 130 24.96 -2.83 -2.41
N MET A 131 23.66 -3.08 -2.50
CA MET A 131 22.99 -4.26 -1.98
C MET A 131 22.67 -5.24 -3.11
N THR A 132 22.94 -6.52 -2.89
CA THR A 132 22.59 -7.61 -3.80
C THR A 132 21.93 -8.74 -3.00
N GLY A 133 20.69 -9.07 -3.34
CA GLY A 133 19.88 -9.96 -2.53
C GLY A 133 19.73 -9.43 -1.09
N ASP A 134 20.11 -10.22 -0.10
CA ASP A 134 20.00 -9.86 1.32
C ASP A 134 21.34 -9.34 1.90
N SER A 135 22.31 -9.00 1.06
CA SER A 135 23.65 -8.57 1.50
C SER A 135 24.06 -7.24 0.90
N ILE A 136 24.59 -6.36 1.72
CA ILE A 136 25.24 -5.10 1.33
C ILE A 136 26.74 -5.34 1.28
N ASP A 137 27.37 -5.06 0.13
CA ASP A 137 28.81 -5.24 -0.02
C ASP A 137 29.58 -4.10 0.67
N PRO A 138 30.32 -4.35 1.75
CA PRO A 138 31.09 -3.31 2.43
C PRO A 138 32.21 -2.73 1.56
N ASN A 139 32.70 -3.46 0.54
CA ASN A 139 33.73 -2.96 -0.38
C ASN A 139 33.17 -2.09 -1.50
N SER A 140 31.85 -1.98 -1.61
CA SER A 140 31.20 -1.09 -2.57
C SER A 140 31.05 0.36 -2.08
N GLU A 141 31.60 0.68 -0.92
CA GLU A 141 31.49 2.03 -0.34
C GLU A 141 32.00 3.11 -1.29
N VAL A 142 31.15 4.10 -1.53
CA VAL A 142 31.51 5.37 -2.18
C VAL A 142 31.24 6.49 -1.19
N VAL A 143 32.30 7.12 -0.70
CA VAL A 143 32.21 8.23 0.27
C VAL A 143 31.67 9.47 -0.45
N LEU A 144 30.56 9.98 0.04
CA LEU A 144 29.90 11.18 -0.51
C LEU A 144 30.26 12.42 0.28
N VAL A 145 30.04 12.40 1.60
CA VAL A 145 30.41 13.49 2.52
C VAL A 145 31.12 12.88 3.72
N ASP A 146 32.23 13.47 4.17
CA ASP A 146 33.05 12.93 5.26
C ASP A 146 33.59 14.03 6.17
N ASN A 147 34.16 13.60 7.30
CA ASN A 147 34.80 14.45 8.29
C ASN A 147 33.86 15.48 8.93
N ILE A 148 32.55 15.21 8.99
CA ILE A 148 31.59 16.05 9.71
C ILE A 148 31.85 15.88 11.21
N SER A 149 32.03 16.99 11.94
CA SER A 149 32.34 16.93 13.37
C SER A 149 31.29 16.22 14.19
N SER A 150 31.76 15.38 15.11
CA SER A 150 30.97 14.69 16.13
C SER A 150 31.65 14.81 17.51
N ASN A 151 32.21 15.99 17.84
CA ASN A 151 33.13 16.18 18.97
C ASN A 151 32.49 15.86 20.32
N ALA A 152 31.27 16.35 20.59
CA ALA A 152 30.60 16.10 21.86
C ALA A 152 29.91 14.73 21.96
N GLY A 153 29.73 14.04 20.83
CA GLY A 153 29.04 12.74 20.79
C GLY A 153 27.53 12.78 20.80
N ASN A 154 26.96 13.97 20.75
CA ASN A 154 25.53 14.26 20.60
C ASN A 154 25.30 15.24 19.44
N HIS A 155 24.03 15.51 19.12
CA HIS A 155 23.59 16.35 18.01
C HIS A 155 24.26 15.96 16.69
N ASN A 156 24.13 14.70 16.32
CA ASN A 156 24.70 14.19 15.09
C ASN A 156 23.75 14.36 13.89
N GLY A 157 22.44 14.51 14.14
CA GLY A 157 21.44 14.43 13.08
C GLY A 157 21.52 13.05 12.39
N GLY A 158 21.70 13.06 11.08
CA GLY A 158 22.13 11.89 10.31
C GLY A 158 21.04 11.21 9.52
N ASP A 159 19.92 11.82 9.35
CA ASP A 159 18.89 11.33 8.45
C ASP A 159 19.25 11.60 6.99
N LEU A 160 18.79 10.72 6.13
CA LEU A 160 19.04 10.71 4.69
C LEU A 160 17.74 10.49 3.91
N GLU A 161 17.50 11.33 2.89
CA GLU A 161 16.38 11.16 1.97
C GLU A 161 16.76 11.57 0.54
N ILE A 162 16.20 10.90 -0.46
CA ILE A 162 16.28 11.35 -1.85
C ILE A 162 15.04 12.18 -2.15
N GLY A 163 15.25 13.47 -2.42
CA GLY A 163 14.18 14.38 -2.83
C GLY A 163 13.60 14.02 -4.19
N GLY A 164 12.39 14.50 -4.49
CA GLY A 164 11.75 14.30 -5.78
C GLY A 164 12.51 14.95 -6.95
N ASP A 165 13.45 15.85 -6.65
CA ASP A 165 14.42 16.44 -7.57
C ASP A 165 15.63 15.53 -7.88
N GLY A 166 15.70 14.35 -7.22
CA GLY A 166 16.72 13.33 -7.43
C GLY A 166 18.05 13.57 -6.72
N TYR A 167 18.13 14.54 -5.82
CA TYR A 167 19.32 14.78 -5.00
C TYR A 167 19.20 14.16 -3.61
N LEU A 168 20.36 13.87 -3.00
CA LEU A 168 20.43 13.36 -1.64
C LEU A 168 20.44 14.52 -0.66
N TYR A 169 19.49 14.51 0.26
CA TYR A 169 19.40 15.42 1.40
C TYR A 169 19.95 14.73 2.64
N ILE A 170 20.68 15.49 3.47
CA ILE A 170 21.34 14.96 4.68
C ILE A 170 21.11 15.94 5.82
N SER A 171 20.52 15.50 6.92
CA SER A 171 20.45 16.29 8.13
C SER A 171 21.72 16.16 8.95
N VAL A 172 22.23 17.26 9.45
CA VAL A 172 23.44 17.31 10.29
C VAL A 172 23.21 18.23 11.48
N GLY A 173 23.40 17.72 12.70
CA GLY A 173 23.29 18.50 13.91
C GLY A 173 24.50 19.41 14.17
N ASP A 174 24.38 20.31 15.15
CA ASP A 174 25.40 21.32 15.47
C ASP A 174 26.64 20.75 16.19
N ALA A 175 26.70 19.44 16.41
CA ALA A 175 27.72 18.67 17.11
C ALA A 175 27.74 18.87 18.64
N GLY A 176 26.84 19.63 19.24
CA GLY A 176 26.79 19.91 20.68
C GLY A 176 28.01 20.61 21.24
N ALA A 177 28.93 21.05 20.38
CA ALA A 177 30.17 21.72 20.74
C ALA A 177 30.63 22.55 19.56
N ASP A 178 31.50 23.58 19.81
CA ASP A 178 32.15 24.26 18.71
C ASP A 178 33.17 23.37 17.99
N PRO A 179 32.93 22.99 16.72
CA PRO A 179 33.83 22.14 15.95
C PRO A 179 35.23 22.74 15.77
N ARG A 180 35.39 24.06 15.83
CA ARG A 180 36.64 24.76 15.66
C ARG A 180 37.32 25.18 16.96
N GLY A 181 36.52 25.29 18.05
CA GLY A 181 37.00 25.79 19.33
C GLY A 181 37.31 27.30 19.34
N ASP A 182 36.73 28.07 18.41
CA ASP A 182 36.91 29.51 18.26
C ASP A 182 35.65 30.36 18.49
N SER A 183 34.55 29.72 18.78
CA SER A 183 33.24 30.35 19.02
C SER A 183 32.46 29.72 20.19
N SER A 184 31.18 30.05 20.36
CA SER A 184 30.31 29.40 21.33
C SER A 184 29.86 28.01 20.88
N PRO A 185 29.54 27.10 21.82
CA PRO A 185 29.28 25.69 21.53
C PRO A 185 28.23 25.41 20.45
N ASN A 186 27.31 26.33 20.20
CA ASN A 186 26.21 26.09 19.23
C ASN A 186 26.28 26.99 17.99
N ASP A 187 27.35 27.82 17.86
CA ASP A 187 27.46 28.77 16.77
C ASP A 187 27.68 28.10 15.39
N ALA A 188 28.07 26.83 15.38
CA ALA A 188 28.22 26.05 14.16
C ALA A 188 26.96 26.10 13.26
N ALA A 189 25.77 26.16 13.84
CA ALA A 189 24.53 26.24 13.10
C ALA A 189 24.40 27.48 12.22
N GLN A 190 25.02 28.61 12.59
CA GLN A 190 25.04 29.86 11.82
C GLN A 190 26.30 30.03 10.97
N ASP A 191 27.36 29.23 11.18
CA ASP A 191 28.59 29.29 10.40
C ASP A 191 28.44 28.57 9.05
N ALA A 192 28.35 29.32 7.96
CA ALA A 192 28.21 28.76 6.61
C ALA A 192 29.45 28.01 6.11
N SER A 193 30.59 28.11 6.79
CA SER A 193 31.81 27.38 6.44
C SER A 193 31.90 25.99 7.13
N LEU A 194 30.88 25.59 7.90
CA LEU A 194 30.72 24.32 8.55
C LEU A 194 29.49 23.59 7.99
N LEU A 195 29.55 22.25 8.00
CA LEU A 195 28.41 21.39 7.61
C LEU A 195 27.44 21.12 8.77
N ASN A 196 27.81 21.47 10.01
CA ASN A 196 27.05 21.23 11.22
C ASN A 196 25.88 22.21 11.37
N GLY A 197 24.74 21.72 11.89
CA GLY A 197 23.50 22.50 12.08
C GLY A 197 22.78 22.84 10.75
N LYS A 198 22.74 21.87 9.83
CA LYS A 198 22.33 22.11 8.43
C LYS A 198 21.46 20.98 7.88
N ILE A 199 20.72 21.30 6.83
CA ILE A 199 20.34 20.34 5.79
C ILE A 199 21.31 20.55 4.62
N LEU A 200 21.99 19.49 4.22
CA LEU A 200 22.85 19.46 3.03
C LEU A 200 22.07 18.87 1.85
N ARG A 201 22.44 19.30 0.63
CA ARG A 201 21.86 18.74 -0.60
C ARG A 201 22.98 18.48 -1.61
N VAL A 202 23.16 17.23 -1.98
CA VAL A 202 24.30 16.76 -2.76
C VAL A 202 23.89 15.81 -3.88
N VAL A 203 24.76 15.67 -4.88
CA VAL A 203 24.60 14.70 -5.97
C VAL A 203 24.78 13.27 -5.43
N PRO A 204 23.80 12.37 -5.52
CA PRO A 204 23.84 11.06 -4.89
C PRO A 204 24.92 10.12 -5.44
N SER A 205 25.44 10.39 -6.64
CA SER A 205 26.51 9.58 -7.24
C SER A 205 27.91 9.99 -6.83
N THR A 206 28.14 11.27 -6.48
CA THR A 206 29.49 11.83 -6.24
C THR A 206 29.64 12.53 -4.90
N GLY A 207 28.55 12.98 -4.27
CA GLY A 207 28.56 13.83 -3.08
C GLY A 207 28.87 15.29 -3.37
N ASP A 208 29.05 15.70 -4.63
CA ASP A 208 29.28 17.09 -5.00
C ASP A 208 28.06 17.95 -4.65
N PRO A 209 28.25 19.25 -4.37
CA PRO A 209 27.14 20.16 -4.13
C PRO A 209 26.10 20.09 -5.26
N ALA A 210 24.81 19.95 -4.90
CA ALA A 210 23.77 19.89 -5.93
C ALA A 210 23.61 21.24 -6.65
N PRO A 211 23.41 21.23 -7.96
CA PRO A 211 23.11 22.46 -8.70
C PRO A 211 21.88 23.17 -8.13
N GLY A 212 21.99 24.50 -8.04
CA GLY A 212 20.90 25.34 -7.50
C GLY A 212 20.91 25.48 -5.98
N ASN A 213 21.87 24.93 -5.26
CA ASN A 213 22.06 25.25 -3.85
C ASN A 213 22.23 26.75 -3.63
N PRO A 214 21.76 27.33 -2.50
CA PRO A 214 21.72 28.77 -2.29
C PRO A 214 23.09 29.39 -2.14
N ILE A 215 24.12 28.61 -1.80
CA ILE A 215 25.49 29.07 -1.60
C ILE A 215 26.35 28.65 -2.80
N SER A 216 26.78 29.65 -3.60
CA SER A 216 27.58 29.43 -4.81
C SER A 216 28.36 30.67 -5.20
N GLY A 217 29.38 30.53 -6.02
CA GLY A 217 30.18 31.63 -6.57
C GLY A 217 31.45 31.95 -5.78
N PRO A 218 32.04 33.14 -5.97
CA PRO A 218 33.28 33.55 -5.30
C PRO A 218 33.16 33.54 -3.77
N GLY A 219 34.19 33.07 -3.09
CA GLY A 219 34.18 32.92 -1.62
C GLY A 219 33.49 31.66 -1.09
N THR A 220 33.04 30.78 -1.99
CA THR A 220 32.43 29.49 -1.62
C THR A 220 33.28 28.32 -2.13
N ALA A 221 33.16 27.16 -1.54
CA ALA A 221 33.82 25.93 -1.98
C ALA A 221 33.07 24.67 -1.51
N SER A 222 33.33 23.51 -2.16
CA SER A 222 32.87 22.25 -1.65
C SER A 222 33.57 21.88 -0.35
N CYS A 223 32.81 21.52 0.66
CA CYS A 223 33.29 21.07 1.97
C CYS A 223 33.17 19.56 2.16
N ARG A 224 32.59 18.82 1.23
CA ARG A 224 32.14 17.41 1.39
C ARG A 224 33.20 16.42 1.91
N LEU A 225 34.49 16.67 1.61
CA LEU A 225 35.62 15.83 2.09
C LEU A 225 36.56 16.57 3.04
N ARG A 226 36.39 17.88 3.19
CA ARG A 226 37.25 18.68 4.08
C ARG A 226 36.85 18.58 5.52
N GLY A 227 35.54 18.48 5.76
CA GLY A 227 35.01 18.53 7.11
C GLY A 227 35.31 19.84 7.82
N ASN A 228 35.23 19.81 9.13
CA ASN A 228 35.52 20.94 10.00
C ASN A 228 37.02 21.07 10.30
N LEU A 229 37.86 21.20 9.30
CA LEU A 229 39.28 21.34 9.52
C LEU A 229 39.61 22.67 10.25
N PRO A 230 40.39 22.64 11.34
CA PRO A 230 40.63 23.81 12.18
C PRO A 230 41.46 24.91 11.51
N SER A 231 42.00 24.68 10.36
CA SER A 231 42.85 25.66 9.65
C SER A 231 42.22 26.07 8.33
N THR A 232 41.41 27.12 8.40
CA THR A 232 40.94 27.88 7.24
C THR A 232 40.29 27.10 6.10
N PRO A 233 39.18 27.45 5.61
CA PRO A 233 38.95 28.74 4.97
C PRO A 233 37.66 29.40 5.45
N THR A 234 37.57 30.67 5.31
CA THR A 234 36.39 31.51 5.39
C THR A 234 35.41 31.27 4.22
N SER A 235 35.58 30.22 3.41
CA SER A 235 34.71 29.91 2.29
C SER A 235 33.47 29.19 2.77
N ALA A 236 32.31 29.71 2.44
CA ALA A 236 31.04 29.04 2.71
C ALA A 236 30.90 27.72 1.93
N CYS A 237 30.27 26.71 2.54
CA CYS A 237 30.11 25.38 1.97
C CYS A 237 28.97 25.37 0.93
N GLN A 238 29.23 24.84 -0.24
CA GLN A 238 28.29 24.78 -1.35
C GLN A 238 27.24 23.70 -1.19
N GLU A 239 27.43 22.74 -0.26
CA GLU A 239 26.48 21.65 0.05
C GLU A 239 25.28 22.13 0.83
N LEU A 240 25.31 23.32 1.45
CA LEU A 240 24.25 23.84 2.30
C LEU A 240 22.98 24.09 1.51
N TYR A 241 21.84 23.53 2.00
CA TYR A 241 20.51 23.79 1.48
C TYR A 241 19.71 24.70 2.42
N ALA A 242 19.78 24.42 3.74
CA ALA A 242 19.18 25.21 4.81
C ALA A 242 20.07 25.13 6.06
N TRP A 243 19.93 26.06 7.02
CA TRP A 243 20.81 26.15 8.19
C TRP A 243 20.10 26.72 9.44
N GLY A 244 20.85 26.84 10.53
CA GLY A 244 20.30 27.33 11.78
C GLY A 244 19.46 26.29 12.52
N LEU A 245 19.84 25.02 12.40
CA LEU A 245 19.22 23.87 13.07
C LEU A 245 20.13 23.40 14.21
N ARG A 246 19.53 22.88 15.30
CA ARG A 246 20.27 22.36 16.44
C ARG A 246 20.63 20.89 16.26
N ASN A 247 19.65 20.04 16.20
CA ASN A 247 19.79 18.61 15.98
C ASN A 247 18.60 18.10 15.16
N PRO A 248 18.59 18.37 13.85
CA PRO A 248 17.55 17.90 12.93
C PRO A 248 17.60 16.37 12.88
N PHE A 249 16.86 15.74 13.82
CA PHE A 249 16.99 14.32 14.11
C PHE A 249 16.47 13.47 12.95
N ARG A 250 15.26 13.84 12.44
CA ARG A 250 14.67 13.23 11.26
C ARG A 250 13.99 14.29 10.41
N PHE A 251 13.86 13.99 9.14
CA PHE A 251 13.02 14.75 8.22
C PHE A 251 12.34 13.77 7.24
N ALA A 252 11.23 14.19 6.64
CA ALA A 252 10.53 13.35 5.68
C ALA A 252 9.92 14.18 4.56
N PHE A 253 10.05 13.71 3.31
CA PHE A 253 9.36 14.29 2.17
C PHE A 253 7.89 13.87 2.13
N ASP A 254 7.02 14.79 1.70
CA ASP A 254 5.60 14.53 1.54
C ASP A 254 5.32 13.78 0.22
N PRO A 255 4.90 12.52 0.26
CA PRO A 255 4.62 11.76 -0.95
C PRO A 255 3.34 12.21 -1.66
N ASN A 256 2.56 13.13 -1.07
CA ASN A 256 1.22 13.50 -1.52
C ASN A 256 1.19 14.80 -2.33
N THR A 257 2.17 15.73 -2.14
CA THR A 257 2.10 17.14 -2.63
C THR A 257 3.25 17.48 -3.52
N GLY A 258 3.75 16.97 -4.42
CA GLY A 258 4.88 17.39 -5.27
C GLY A 258 6.25 17.17 -4.59
N PRO A 259 7.32 17.27 -5.38
CA PRO A 259 8.60 16.66 -5.03
C PRO A 259 9.38 17.38 -3.91
N ASP A 260 9.00 18.58 -3.50
CA ASP A 260 9.90 19.47 -2.76
C ASP A 260 9.42 19.81 -1.34
N ARG A 261 8.22 19.33 -0.91
CA ARG A 261 7.72 19.60 0.43
C ARG A 261 8.26 18.55 1.39
N PHE A 262 8.92 18.99 2.45
CA PHE A 262 9.34 18.11 3.54
C PHE A 262 9.29 18.83 4.89
N PHE A 263 9.19 18.04 5.97
CA PHE A 263 9.22 18.55 7.34
C PHE A 263 10.47 18.05 8.05
N ILE A 264 11.01 18.88 8.95
CA ILE A 264 12.21 18.62 9.73
C ILE A 264 11.81 18.59 11.20
N ASN A 265 12.19 17.56 11.92
CA ASN A 265 12.04 17.46 13.37
C ASN A 265 13.35 17.91 14.01
N ASP A 266 13.39 19.12 14.55
CA ASP A 266 14.58 19.67 15.18
C ASP A 266 14.46 19.61 16.71
N VAL A 267 15.40 18.94 17.35
CA VAL A 267 15.43 18.77 18.81
C VAL A 267 15.86 20.07 19.48
N GLY A 268 14.95 20.64 20.24
CA GLY A 268 15.24 21.85 21.01
C GLY A 268 16.19 21.65 22.19
N GLN A 269 16.55 22.74 22.86
CA GLN A 269 17.48 22.70 23.99
C GLN A 269 16.78 22.71 25.35
N SER A 270 15.90 23.67 25.60
CA SER A 270 15.41 23.91 26.95
C SER A 270 13.96 24.33 27.06
N THR A 271 13.35 24.85 26.03
CA THR A 271 12.01 25.43 26.06
C THR A 271 11.01 24.70 25.16
N HIS A 272 11.36 24.44 23.92
CA HIS A 272 10.46 23.87 22.92
C HIS A 272 11.13 22.81 22.07
N GLU A 273 10.34 21.90 21.56
CA GLU A 273 10.62 21.03 20.41
C GLU A 273 9.89 21.59 19.19
N GLU A 274 10.42 21.41 17.97
CA GLU A 274 9.83 22.03 16.79
C GLU A 274 9.80 21.14 15.56
N VAL A 275 8.82 21.44 14.69
CA VAL A 275 8.72 20.87 13.33
C VAL A 275 8.80 22.02 12.35
N ASP A 276 9.79 21.97 11.48
CA ASP A 276 10.05 23.00 10.48
C ASP A 276 9.56 22.60 9.08
N LEU A 277 9.15 23.58 8.29
CA LEU A 277 8.98 23.39 6.84
C LEU A 277 10.32 23.52 6.15
N GLY A 278 10.78 22.45 5.52
CA GLY A 278 12.01 22.45 4.75
C GLY A 278 11.92 23.37 3.52
N GLY A 279 13.00 24.13 3.26
CA GLY A 279 13.05 25.01 2.13
C GLY A 279 14.44 25.53 1.83
N ILE A 280 14.71 25.84 0.56
CA ILE A 280 15.99 26.29 0.10
C ILE A 280 16.37 27.68 0.67
N GLY A 281 17.57 27.80 1.22
CA GLY A 281 18.09 29.06 1.75
C GLY A 281 17.44 29.52 3.06
N LEU A 282 16.64 28.67 3.71
CA LEU A 282 15.99 29.02 4.98
C LEU A 282 16.96 28.91 6.14
N ASN A 283 16.81 29.84 7.11
CA ASN A 283 17.52 29.88 8.37
C ASN A 283 16.52 29.80 9.52
N TYR A 284 16.53 28.69 10.27
CA TYR A 284 15.61 28.44 11.38
C TYR A 284 16.02 29.11 12.70
N GLY A 285 17.20 29.70 12.72
CA GLY A 285 17.57 30.67 13.76
C GLY A 285 18.34 30.14 14.94
N TRP A 286 18.56 28.83 15.09
CA TRP A 286 19.38 28.29 16.15
C TRP A 286 20.84 28.82 16.05
N PRO A 287 21.53 29.25 17.17
CA PRO A 287 21.09 29.25 18.58
C PRO A 287 20.47 30.59 19.06
N ILE A 288 19.99 31.42 18.16
CA ILE A 288 19.36 32.71 18.49
C ILE A 288 17.89 32.51 18.89
N ARG A 289 17.26 31.49 18.31
CA ARG A 289 15.86 31.12 18.50
C ARG A 289 15.74 29.64 18.87
N GLU A 290 14.61 29.30 19.52
CA GLU A 290 14.16 27.95 19.81
C GLU A 290 12.61 27.96 19.75
N GLY A 291 12.01 27.19 18.84
CA GLY A 291 10.60 27.32 18.51
C GLY A 291 10.24 28.69 17.94
N PHE A 292 9.03 29.13 18.19
CA PHE A 292 8.58 30.46 17.79
C PHE A 292 9.27 31.64 18.55
N CYS A 293 10.15 31.35 19.52
CA CYS A 293 10.65 32.37 20.46
C CYS A 293 12.17 32.57 20.36
N PRO A 294 12.70 33.74 20.75
CA PRO A 294 14.10 33.88 21.07
C PRO A 294 14.53 32.87 22.12
N LEU A 295 15.78 32.37 22.03
CA LEU A 295 16.31 31.37 22.94
C LEU A 295 16.07 31.72 24.42
N GLY A 296 15.55 30.77 25.18
CA GLY A 296 15.25 30.93 26.61
C GLY A 296 13.97 31.69 26.93
N GLN A 297 13.17 32.08 25.95
CA GLN A 297 11.84 32.67 26.13
C GLN A 297 10.75 31.65 25.81
N SER A 298 9.54 31.88 26.37
CA SER A 298 8.36 31.04 26.13
C SER A 298 7.26 31.87 25.48
N GLN A 299 6.40 31.22 24.72
CA GLN A 299 5.25 31.85 24.05
C GLN A 299 4.33 32.64 25.04
N PRO A 300 3.67 33.75 24.59
CA PRO A 300 3.63 34.21 23.19
C PRO A 300 4.85 35.08 22.80
N CYS A 301 5.41 34.86 21.62
CA CYS A 301 6.50 35.65 21.09
C CYS A 301 6.10 36.34 19.78
N ALA A 302 6.87 37.37 19.40
CA ALA A 302 6.70 37.98 18.08
C ALA A 302 7.18 37.02 16.97
N PRO A 303 6.61 37.10 15.77
CA PRO A 303 7.11 36.36 14.62
C PRO A 303 8.61 36.55 14.38
N ALA A 304 9.24 35.62 13.71
CA ALA A 304 10.66 35.66 13.40
C ALA A 304 11.05 36.99 12.72
N ALA A 305 12.17 37.55 13.14
CA ALA A 305 12.73 38.72 12.48
C ALA A 305 13.16 38.36 11.04
N ALA A 306 13.28 39.38 10.17
CA ALA A 306 13.73 39.18 8.80
C ALA A 306 15.06 38.42 8.73
N GLY A 307 15.10 37.37 7.94
CA GLY A 307 16.25 36.46 7.80
C GLY A 307 16.14 35.16 8.60
N PHE A 308 15.11 34.99 9.45
CA PHE A 308 14.79 33.76 10.14
C PHE A 308 13.42 33.23 9.70
N THR A 309 13.23 31.92 9.85
CA THR A 309 12.00 31.23 9.52
C THR A 309 11.40 30.64 10.80
N ASP A 310 10.12 30.91 11.04
CA ASP A 310 9.40 30.28 12.14
C ASP A 310 9.07 28.82 11.81
N PRO A 311 9.02 27.92 12.82
CA PRO A 311 8.58 26.55 12.63
C PRO A 311 7.10 26.47 12.22
N MET A 312 6.69 25.33 11.70
CA MET A 312 5.27 25.05 11.42
C MET A 312 4.47 24.83 12.69
N THR A 313 5.08 24.17 13.65
CA THR A 313 4.53 23.94 14.99
C THR A 313 5.66 23.72 15.98
N ASP A 314 5.45 24.12 17.22
CA ASP A 314 6.34 23.80 18.34
C ASP A 314 5.51 23.31 19.54
N TYR A 315 6.18 22.68 20.49
CA TYR A 315 5.54 22.30 21.75
C TYR A 315 6.52 22.42 22.95
N PRO A 316 5.98 22.81 24.13
CA PRO A 316 6.82 23.00 25.31
C PRO A 316 7.27 21.69 25.94
N ARG A 317 8.31 21.75 26.76
CA ARG A 317 8.87 20.62 27.50
C ARG A 317 7.88 19.89 28.42
N THR A 318 6.72 20.46 28.68
CA THR A 318 5.62 19.80 29.42
C THR A 318 4.84 18.80 28.58
N VAL A 319 4.94 18.88 27.27
CA VAL A 319 4.29 17.96 26.30
C VAL A 319 5.24 16.84 25.90
N GLY A 320 6.49 17.19 25.61
CA GLY A 320 7.55 16.24 25.23
C GLY A 320 8.93 16.84 25.45
N GLN A 321 9.98 16.06 25.21
CA GLN A 321 11.34 16.48 25.56
C GLN A 321 12.37 16.24 24.44
N VAL A 322 12.09 15.36 23.49
CA VAL A 322 13.02 15.01 22.41
C VAL A 322 12.20 14.59 21.21
N ILE A 323 11.96 15.50 20.29
CA ILE A 323 11.35 15.17 19.01
C ILE A 323 12.30 14.30 18.18
N THR A 324 11.80 13.24 17.58
CA THR A 324 12.63 12.28 16.83
C THR A 324 12.03 11.97 15.47
N ALA A 325 11.38 10.83 15.37
CA ALA A 325 10.87 10.26 14.14
C ALA A 325 9.77 11.10 13.47
N GLY A 326 9.65 10.99 12.15
CA GLY A 326 8.56 11.62 11.41
C GLY A 326 8.28 10.94 10.09
N ALA A 327 6.99 10.89 9.70
CA ALA A 327 6.58 10.35 8.42
C ALA A 327 5.24 10.96 7.97
N PHE A 328 5.13 11.31 6.69
CA PHE A 328 3.86 11.68 6.09
C PHE A 328 2.99 10.46 5.85
N ILE A 329 1.70 10.60 6.13
CA ILE A 329 0.71 9.55 5.86
C ILE A 329 0.41 9.57 4.36
N PRO A 330 0.68 8.48 3.62
CA PRO A 330 0.33 8.40 2.21
C PRO A 330 -1.19 8.40 2.04
N ASN A 331 -1.69 9.32 1.22
CA ASN A 331 -3.13 9.51 0.98
C ASN A 331 -3.80 8.22 0.48
N GLY A 332 -5.02 7.98 0.94
CA GLY A 332 -5.85 6.87 0.51
C GLY A 332 -5.45 5.50 1.08
N HIS A 333 -4.45 5.43 1.99
CA HIS A 333 -4.03 4.19 2.64
C HIS A 333 -4.55 4.04 4.06
N TRP A 334 -4.81 5.15 4.73
CA TRP A 334 -5.47 5.21 6.01
C TRP A 334 -6.84 5.90 5.86
N PRO A 335 -7.73 5.90 6.87
CA PRO A 335 -9.01 6.63 6.78
C PRO A 335 -8.80 8.08 6.35
N ALA A 336 -9.66 8.60 5.48
CA ALA A 336 -9.49 9.90 4.80
C ALA A 336 -9.24 11.10 5.72
N GLN A 337 -9.64 11.01 6.99
CA GLN A 337 -9.36 12.05 8.00
C GLN A 337 -7.86 12.18 8.36
N TYR A 338 -7.04 11.23 7.91
CA TYR A 338 -5.59 11.24 8.09
C TYR A 338 -4.83 11.63 6.82
N ASP A 339 -5.53 11.79 5.68
CA ASP A 339 -4.91 12.16 4.41
C ASP A 339 -4.19 13.51 4.52
N GLY A 340 -2.95 13.55 4.01
CA GLY A 340 -2.08 14.72 4.10
C GLY A 340 -1.53 15.01 5.50
N GLY A 341 -1.78 14.13 6.46
CA GLY A 341 -1.26 14.24 7.82
C GLY A 341 0.23 13.89 7.91
N TYR A 342 0.88 14.42 8.94
CA TYR A 342 2.25 14.10 9.29
C TYR A 342 2.31 13.57 10.71
N LEU A 343 2.84 12.37 10.88
CA LEU A 343 3.12 11.82 12.20
C LEU A 343 4.53 12.21 12.63
N PHE A 344 4.66 12.65 13.86
CA PHE A 344 5.96 12.87 14.49
C PHE A 344 5.96 12.33 15.92
N ALA A 345 7.13 11.93 16.39
CA ALA A 345 7.26 11.27 17.67
C ALA A 345 8.17 12.04 18.62
N ASP A 346 7.87 11.95 19.91
CA ASP A 346 8.72 12.43 20.98
C ASP A 346 9.25 11.25 21.80
N ALA A 347 10.55 11.04 21.77
CA ALA A 347 11.18 9.92 22.46
C ALA A 347 11.16 10.07 23.98
N GLY A 348 11.09 11.29 24.50
CA GLY A 348 11.06 11.56 25.93
C GLY A 348 9.72 11.25 26.57
N SER A 349 8.62 11.64 25.94
CA SER A 349 7.26 11.32 26.40
C SER A 349 6.78 9.95 25.95
N GLY A 350 7.37 9.40 24.88
CA GLY A 350 6.92 8.18 24.24
C GLY A 350 5.61 8.34 23.47
N ASN A 351 5.29 9.56 23.05
CA ASN A 351 4.08 9.88 22.31
C ASN A 351 4.38 10.05 20.81
N MET A 352 3.40 9.73 20.01
CA MET A 352 3.35 10.02 18.59
C MET A 352 2.20 10.98 18.35
N PHE A 353 2.47 12.13 17.76
CA PHE A 353 1.50 13.17 17.47
C PHE A 353 1.14 13.21 15.99
N LEU A 354 -0.02 13.76 15.68
CA LEU A 354 -0.51 13.96 14.32
C LEU A 354 -0.66 15.46 14.05
N TRP A 355 0.16 15.97 13.13
CA TRP A 355 -0.12 17.23 12.46
C TRP A 355 -1.12 16.96 11.31
N ARG A 356 -2.24 17.69 11.31
CA ARG A 356 -3.29 17.53 10.30
C ARG A 356 -3.09 18.49 9.13
N SER A 357 -3.66 18.17 7.99
CA SER A 357 -3.56 18.99 6.78
C SER A 357 -4.14 20.41 6.93
N ASP A 358 -4.93 20.68 7.95
CA ASP A 358 -5.41 22.01 8.33
C ASP A 358 -4.41 22.79 9.22
N GLY A 359 -3.26 22.21 9.54
CA GLY A 359 -2.22 22.79 10.37
C GLY A 359 -2.38 22.54 11.87
N SER A 360 -3.42 21.81 12.29
CA SER A 360 -3.67 21.57 13.70
C SER A 360 -2.92 20.37 14.27
N VAL A 361 -2.52 20.46 15.55
CA VAL A 361 -2.00 19.35 16.35
C VAL A 361 -2.75 19.33 17.69
N ASP A 362 -3.23 18.16 18.12
CA ASP A 362 -3.78 17.99 19.45
C ASP A 362 -2.76 17.31 20.36
N TYR A 363 -2.02 18.07 21.12
CA TYR A 363 -1.02 17.57 22.04
C TYR A 363 -1.60 16.87 23.29
N ASN A 364 -2.89 17.03 23.56
CA ASN A 364 -3.57 16.36 24.66
C ASN A 364 -4.14 14.98 24.27
N ALA A 365 -4.28 14.73 22.97
CA ALA A 365 -4.74 13.46 22.42
C ALA A 365 -3.74 12.94 21.38
N PRO A 366 -2.61 12.35 21.81
CA PRO A 366 -1.62 11.82 20.88
C PRO A 366 -2.22 10.69 20.03
N PHE A 367 -1.73 10.53 18.80
CA PHE A 367 -2.10 9.44 17.91
C PHE A 367 -1.77 8.07 18.52
N ALA A 368 -0.61 7.96 19.16
CA ALA A 368 -0.24 6.81 19.96
C ALA A 368 0.53 7.28 21.21
N GLY A 369 0.27 6.66 22.36
CA GLY A 369 0.89 7.07 23.62
C GLY A 369 1.54 5.91 24.36
N GLY A 370 2.61 6.22 25.11
CA GLY A 370 3.32 5.26 25.94
C GLY A 370 4.08 4.17 25.16
N VAL A 371 4.44 4.44 23.91
CA VAL A 371 5.14 3.49 23.05
C VAL A 371 6.63 3.36 23.34
N GLY A 372 7.20 4.24 24.17
CA GLY A 372 8.64 4.30 24.49
C GLY A 372 9.43 5.22 23.56
N GLY A 373 10.76 5.21 23.66
CA GLY A 373 11.64 6.07 22.87
C GLY A 373 11.65 5.71 21.41
N ILE A 374 10.81 6.34 20.61
CA ILE A 374 10.73 6.13 19.16
C ILE A 374 11.95 6.81 18.52
N ALA A 375 12.74 6.06 17.75
CA ALA A 375 13.93 6.58 17.08
C ALA A 375 13.67 6.95 15.63
N ASP A 376 12.84 6.17 14.93
CA ASP A 376 12.53 6.39 13.52
C ASP A 376 11.23 5.70 13.11
N MET A 377 10.60 6.17 12.02
CA MET A 377 9.38 5.57 11.47
C MET A 377 9.31 5.73 9.95
N ALA A 378 8.74 4.73 9.29
CA ALA A 378 8.54 4.74 7.85
C ALA A 378 7.26 4.01 7.46
N PHE A 379 6.53 4.54 6.49
CA PHE A 379 5.47 3.81 5.82
C PHE A 379 6.06 2.82 4.83
N VAL A 380 5.78 1.55 5.03
CA VAL A 380 6.31 0.47 4.19
C VAL A 380 5.16 -0.30 3.55
N THR A 381 5.25 -0.49 2.25
CA THR A 381 4.32 -1.36 1.52
C THR A 381 4.77 -2.80 1.71
N THR A 382 4.02 -3.56 2.49
CA THR A 382 4.24 -5.00 2.69
C THR A 382 3.07 -5.75 2.09
N GLY A 383 3.31 -6.41 0.98
CA GLY A 383 2.22 -7.04 0.26
C GLY A 383 1.17 -6.02 -0.21
N ASP A 384 -0.08 -6.20 0.18
CA ASP A 384 -1.21 -5.37 -0.27
C ASP A 384 -1.51 -4.17 0.64
N SER A 385 -0.79 -4.02 1.74
CA SER A 385 -1.04 -2.97 2.73
C SER A 385 0.16 -2.06 2.91
N ILE A 386 -0.11 -0.80 3.16
CA ILE A 386 0.87 0.11 3.75
C ILE A 386 0.71 0.06 5.27
N ALA A 387 1.80 -0.18 5.96
CA ALA A 387 1.88 -0.14 7.41
C ALA A 387 2.93 0.88 7.85
N LEU A 388 2.68 1.56 8.96
CA LEU A 388 3.70 2.35 9.62
C LEU A 388 4.58 1.42 10.45
N TYR A 389 5.80 1.22 10.03
CA TYR A 389 6.83 0.59 10.87
C TYR A 389 7.56 1.66 11.65
N TYR A 390 7.88 1.38 12.89
CA TYR A 390 8.70 2.26 13.69
C TYR A 390 9.62 1.47 14.62
N THR A 391 10.73 2.09 14.96
CA THR A 391 11.75 1.45 15.80
C THR A 391 11.93 2.23 17.09
N LEU A 392 12.15 1.48 18.17
CA LEU A 392 12.45 2.02 19.49
C LEU A 392 13.93 1.97 19.77
N THR A 393 14.47 2.96 20.47
CA THR A 393 15.88 3.01 20.92
C THR A 393 16.26 1.77 21.73
N GLY A 394 15.30 1.16 22.42
CA GLY A 394 15.46 -0.11 23.14
C GLY A 394 15.59 -1.36 22.26
N GLY A 395 15.53 -1.21 20.93
CA GLY A 395 15.77 -2.28 19.97
C GLY A 395 14.54 -3.06 19.55
N THR A 396 13.35 -2.55 19.75
CA THR A 396 12.11 -3.16 19.32
C THR A 396 11.61 -2.47 18.04
N VAL A 397 11.21 -3.26 17.04
CA VAL A 397 10.46 -2.80 15.87
C VAL A 397 8.99 -3.12 16.06
N ARG A 398 8.15 -2.16 15.83
CA ARG A 398 6.70 -2.28 15.90
C ARG A 398 6.07 -1.87 14.58
N LYS A 399 4.81 -2.27 14.38
CA LYS A 399 4.03 -1.99 13.18
C LYS A 399 2.63 -1.52 13.57
N ILE A 400 2.26 -0.34 13.09
CA ILE A 400 0.89 0.15 13.16
C ILE A 400 0.21 -0.13 11.83
N THR A 401 -0.89 -0.88 11.90
CA THR A 401 -1.80 -1.08 10.78
C THR A 401 -3.13 -0.45 11.15
N THR A 402 -3.81 0.12 10.17
CA THR A 402 -5.26 0.16 10.27
C THR A 402 -5.73 -1.29 10.31
N PRO A 403 -6.73 -1.67 11.12
CA PRO A 403 -7.57 -2.77 10.71
C PRO A 403 -7.89 -2.47 9.25
N PRO A 404 -8.01 -3.47 8.39
CA PRO A 404 -8.54 -3.19 7.09
C PRO A 404 -9.90 -2.52 7.32
N THR A 405 -9.88 -1.21 7.45
CA THR A 405 -11.04 -0.42 7.16
C THR A 405 -11.15 -0.63 5.68
N ALA A 406 -12.01 -1.59 5.33
CA ALA A 406 -12.63 -1.52 4.05
C ALA A 406 -12.85 -0.02 3.84
N PHE A 407 -12.18 0.58 2.84
CA PHE A 407 -12.63 1.84 2.32
C PHE A 407 -14.05 1.54 1.87
N VAL A 408 -14.97 1.63 2.82
CA VAL A 408 -16.38 1.61 2.56
C VAL A 408 -16.57 2.97 1.92
N GLY A 409 -16.67 2.98 0.59
CA GLY A 409 -17.15 4.16 -0.08
C GLY A 409 -18.38 4.60 0.72
N PRO A 410 -18.51 5.87 1.11
CA PRO A 410 -19.58 6.33 1.98
C PRO A 410 -20.96 6.07 1.40
N ASP A 411 -21.01 5.67 0.14
CA ASP A 411 -22.23 5.52 -0.64
C ASP A 411 -22.67 4.05 -0.71
N ALA A 412 -23.86 3.78 -0.27
CA ALA A 412 -24.56 2.55 -0.60
C ALA A 412 -24.98 2.59 -2.08
N LEU A 413 -24.64 1.54 -2.82
CA LEU A 413 -24.78 1.50 -4.26
C LEU A 413 -25.87 0.52 -4.70
N ALA A 414 -26.60 0.88 -5.74
CA ALA A 414 -27.53 0.00 -6.44
C ALA A 414 -26.99 -0.37 -7.82
N PHE A 415 -27.20 -1.59 -8.23
CA PHE A 415 -26.75 -2.11 -9.52
C PHE A 415 -27.69 -1.73 -10.64
N THR A 416 -27.14 -1.29 -11.76
CA THR A 416 -27.85 -1.10 -13.03
C THR A 416 -27.13 -1.91 -14.10
N ALA A 417 -27.82 -2.85 -14.72
CA ALA A 417 -27.25 -3.64 -15.80
C ALA A 417 -26.93 -2.77 -17.03
N ALA A 418 -25.79 -3.00 -17.65
CA ALA A 418 -25.44 -2.39 -18.92
C ALA A 418 -26.19 -3.08 -20.10
N PRO A 419 -26.47 -2.39 -21.20
CA PRO A 419 -26.91 -3.04 -22.41
C PRO A 419 -25.90 -4.11 -22.85
N PRO A 420 -26.39 -5.26 -23.39
CA PRO A 420 -25.48 -6.29 -23.90
C PRO A 420 -24.50 -5.75 -24.95
N GLY A 421 -23.24 -6.15 -24.86
CA GLY A 421 -22.20 -5.73 -25.81
C GLY A 421 -21.66 -4.30 -25.58
N THR A 422 -21.86 -3.70 -24.39
CA THR A 422 -21.27 -2.40 -24.04
C THR A 422 -19.74 -2.55 -23.91
N ARG A 423 -19.01 -2.34 -25.01
CA ARG A 423 -17.54 -2.44 -25.08
C ARG A 423 -16.89 -1.08 -24.91
N VAL A 424 -15.92 -0.96 -23.99
CA VAL A 424 -15.15 0.27 -23.71
C VAL A 424 -13.70 0.19 -24.17
N LEU A 425 -13.17 -1.00 -24.40
CA LEU A 425 -11.82 -1.19 -24.93
C LEU A 425 -11.74 -2.48 -25.76
N ASP A 426 -11.08 -2.41 -26.90
CA ASP A 426 -10.64 -3.57 -27.68
C ASP A 426 -9.31 -3.22 -28.37
N THR A 427 -8.20 -3.79 -27.85
CA THR A 427 -6.86 -3.47 -28.37
C THR A 427 -6.49 -4.26 -29.62
N ARG A 428 -7.29 -5.27 -29.99
CA ARG A 428 -7.10 -6.08 -31.22
C ARG A 428 -7.45 -5.31 -32.49
N THR A 429 -8.27 -4.23 -32.34
CA THR A 429 -8.70 -3.41 -33.46
C THR A 429 -7.96 -2.08 -33.47
N PRO A 430 -6.87 -1.92 -34.27
CA PRO A 430 -6.04 -0.70 -34.26
C PRO A 430 -6.76 0.56 -34.70
N ALA A 431 -7.91 0.46 -35.37
CA ALA A 431 -8.66 1.57 -35.94
C ALA A 431 -9.13 2.62 -34.92
N ALA A 432 -9.17 2.29 -33.62
CA ALA A 432 -9.53 3.20 -32.53
C ALA A 432 -8.32 3.80 -31.78
N GLY A 433 -7.09 3.62 -32.26
CA GLY A 433 -5.87 4.07 -31.56
C GLY A 433 -5.56 3.29 -30.28
N ALA A 434 -6.31 2.25 -29.97
CA ALA A 434 -6.07 1.36 -28.86
C ALA A 434 -4.86 0.49 -29.17
N LYS A 435 -3.80 0.61 -28.33
CA LYS A 435 -2.59 -0.19 -28.47
C LYS A 435 -2.65 -1.37 -27.50
N GLN A 436 -2.05 -2.50 -27.92
CA GLN A 436 -1.83 -3.66 -27.08
C GLN A 436 -1.23 -3.26 -25.71
N MET A 437 -1.64 -3.96 -24.66
CA MET A 437 -1.02 -3.83 -23.33
C MET A 437 0.42 -4.36 -23.40
N ARG A 438 1.38 -3.56 -22.95
CA ARG A 438 2.79 -3.99 -22.87
C ARG A 438 3.09 -4.55 -21.48
N ALA A 439 3.98 -5.54 -21.44
CA ALA A 439 4.45 -6.14 -20.20
C ALA A 439 4.99 -5.08 -19.22
N GLY A 440 4.62 -5.18 -17.97
CA GLY A 440 5.09 -4.28 -16.91
C GLY A 440 4.54 -2.87 -16.96
N THR A 441 3.55 -2.57 -17.83
CA THR A 441 3.02 -1.20 -17.97
C THR A 441 1.62 -1.05 -17.39
N THR A 442 1.34 0.17 -16.98
CA THR A 442 0.02 0.61 -16.51
C THR A 442 -0.64 1.47 -17.57
N ARG A 443 -1.93 1.25 -17.80
CA ARG A 443 -2.79 2.04 -18.69
C ARG A 443 -3.94 2.62 -17.91
N TYR A 444 -4.24 3.88 -18.14
CA TYR A 444 -5.48 4.51 -17.66
C TYR A 444 -6.58 4.34 -18.70
N GLN A 445 -7.78 3.92 -18.28
CA GLN A 445 -8.94 3.71 -19.14
C GLN A 445 -10.16 4.43 -18.57
N LEU A 446 -10.70 5.39 -19.31
CA LEU A 446 -12.01 5.99 -19.01
C LEU A 446 -13.11 4.97 -19.26
N MET A 447 -14.06 4.87 -18.33
CA MET A 447 -15.19 3.93 -18.41
C MET A 447 -16.46 4.54 -19.00
N GLY A 448 -16.44 5.83 -19.35
CA GLY A 448 -17.58 6.52 -19.92
C GLY A 448 -18.72 6.74 -18.93
N VAL A 449 -18.41 6.81 -17.63
CA VAL A 449 -19.39 6.99 -16.55
C VAL A 449 -19.30 8.36 -15.90
N ASN A 450 -20.38 8.81 -15.28
CA ASN A 450 -20.35 9.97 -14.40
C ASN A 450 -19.91 9.55 -12.98
N PRO A 451 -18.71 9.92 -12.51
CA PRO A 451 -18.20 9.49 -11.22
C PRO A 451 -18.94 10.07 -10.01
N ALA A 452 -19.75 11.11 -10.20
CA ALA A 452 -20.64 11.58 -9.14
C ALA A 452 -21.76 10.56 -8.84
N VAL A 453 -22.13 9.74 -9.83
CA VAL A 453 -23.21 8.75 -9.74
C VAL A 453 -22.65 7.34 -9.66
N THR A 454 -21.76 6.94 -10.56
CA THR A 454 -21.18 5.59 -10.63
C THR A 454 -19.90 5.53 -9.83
N LYS A 455 -19.84 4.65 -8.84
CA LYS A 455 -18.66 4.46 -7.97
C LYS A 455 -17.85 3.21 -8.29
N ALA A 456 -18.48 2.22 -8.93
CA ALA A 456 -17.81 1.04 -9.43
C ALA A 456 -18.49 0.50 -10.69
N VAL A 457 -17.74 -0.24 -11.48
CA VAL A 457 -18.23 -0.96 -12.66
C VAL A 457 -18.05 -2.45 -12.47
N LEU A 458 -19.04 -3.22 -12.93
CA LEU A 458 -18.89 -4.64 -13.15
C LEU A 458 -18.49 -4.83 -14.61
N VAL A 459 -17.32 -5.37 -14.84
CA VAL A 459 -16.74 -5.58 -16.17
C VAL A 459 -16.42 -7.04 -16.42
N ASN A 460 -16.38 -7.42 -17.66
CA ASN A 460 -15.74 -8.65 -18.11
C ASN A 460 -14.44 -8.28 -18.85
N PHE A 461 -13.33 -8.76 -18.38
CA PHE A 461 -12.03 -8.68 -19.06
C PHE A 461 -11.83 -9.92 -19.91
N ALA A 462 -11.37 -9.73 -21.15
CA ALA A 462 -10.79 -10.82 -21.93
C ALA A 462 -9.34 -10.48 -22.25
N PHE A 463 -8.42 -11.28 -21.71
CA PHE A 463 -6.97 -11.16 -21.90
C PHE A 463 -6.55 -12.14 -22.98
N VAL A 464 -6.02 -11.63 -24.09
CA VAL A 464 -5.90 -12.37 -25.32
C VAL A 464 -4.43 -12.55 -25.72
N GLY A 465 -3.99 -13.78 -25.76
CA GLY A 465 -2.69 -14.20 -26.29
C GLY A 465 -1.48 -13.59 -25.58
N PRO A 466 -1.37 -13.69 -24.25
CA PRO A 466 -0.20 -13.16 -23.55
C PRO A 466 1.09 -13.81 -24.03
N SER A 467 2.14 -12.99 -24.20
CA SER A 467 3.44 -13.44 -24.72
C SER A 467 4.22 -14.33 -23.75
N THR A 468 3.91 -14.23 -22.45
CA THR A 468 4.40 -15.07 -21.35
C THR A 468 3.25 -15.31 -20.37
N PRO A 469 3.33 -16.31 -19.47
CA PRO A 469 2.35 -16.42 -18.40
C PRO A 469 2.28 -15.11 -17.63
N GLY A 470 1.07 -14.64 -17.31
CA GLY A 470 0.88 -13.33 -16.71
C GLY A 470 -0.50 -13.10 -16.14
N TYR A 471 -0.70 -11.87 -15.66
CA TYR A 471 -1.94 -11.46 -15.03
C TYR A 471 -2.32 -10.02 -15.38
N LEU A 472 -3.58 -9.72 -15.17
CA LEU A 472 -4.15 -8.38 -15.26
C LEU A 472 -4.60 -7.94 -13.85
N THR A 473 -4.26 -6.73 -13.46
CA THR A 473 -4.81 -6.05 -12.28
C THR A 473 -5.53 -4.80 -12.71
N ALA A 474 -6.74 -4.58 -12.20
CA ALA A 474 -7.54 -3.39 -12.42
C ALA A 474 -7.93 -2.75 -11.07
N TRP A 475 -7.82 -1.41 -10.98
CA TRP A 475 -8.16 -0.67 -9.75
C TRP A 475 -8.54 0.77 -10.07
N ALA A 476 -9.07 1.51 -9.07
CA ALA A 476 -9.36 2.94 -9.21
C ALA A 476 -8.07 3.74 -9.47
N GLY A 477 -8.13 4.70 -10.36
CA GLY A 477 -7.02 5.63 -10.61
C GLY A 477 -6.63 6.41 -9.34
N ARG A 478 -5.35 6.80 -9.25
CA ARG A 478 -4.73 7.53 -8.12
C ARG A 478 -4.51 6.74 -6.83
N SER A 479 -4.88 5.48 -6.74
CA SER A 479 -4.47 4.61 -5.63
C SER A 479 -3.28 3.74 -6.05
N ALA A 480 -2.54 3.23 -5.07
CA ALA A 480 -1.48 2.25 -5.33
C ALA A 480 -2.08 1.00 -5.98
N ARG A 481 -1.30 0.33 -6.84
CA ARG A 481 -1.73 -0.92 -7.46
C ARG A 481 -1.89 -1.99 -6.38
N PRO A 482 -3.09 -2.59 -6.23
CA PRO A 482 -3.25 -3.72 -5.32
C PRO A 482 -2.46 -4.93 -5.82
N LEU A 483 -2.05 -5.82 -4.91
CA LEU A 483 -1.44 -7.11 -5.28
C LEU A 483 -2.46 -8.13 -5.78
N ALA A 484 -3.72 -7.76 -5.86
CA ALA A 484 -4.79 -8.57 -6.41
C ALA A 484 -4.60 -8.78 -7.91
N SER A 485 -4.92 -9.97 -8.41
CA SER A 485 -5.09 -10.21 -9.84
C SER A 485 -6.56 -10.44 -10.16
N ASN A 486 -7.06 -9.71 -11.15
CA ASN A 486 -8.43 -9.91 -11.63
C ASN A 486 -8.51 -11.06 -12.64
N LEU A 487 -7.40 -11.43 -13.25
CA LEU A 487 -7.34 -12.45 -14.28
C LEU A 487 -5.90 -12.96 -14.41
N ASN A 488 -5.73 -14.27 -14.60
CA ASN A 488 -4.45 -14.93 -14.86
C ASN A 488 -4.56 -15.78 -16.14
N ALA A 489 -3.50 -15.80 -16.95
CA ALA A 489 -3.47 -16.55 -18.21
C ALA A 489 -2.09 -17.14 -18.48
N ALA A 490 -2.05 -18.32 -19.08
CA ALA A 490 -0.86 -18.93 -19.63
C ALA A 490 -0.48 -18.29 -20.98
N THR A 491 0.74 -18.56 -21.46
CA THR A 491 1.22 -18.06 -22.76
C THR A 491 0.26 -18.44 -23.89
N GLY A 492 -0.13 -17.47 -24.68
CA GLY A 492 -1.01 -17.65 -25.85
C GLY A 492 -2.48 -17.94 -25.55
N GLU A 493 -2.85 -18.04 -24.28
CA GLU A 493 -4.21 -18.36 -23.84
C GLU A 493 -5.17 -17.18 -24.06
N VAL A 494 -6.47 -17.48 -24.22
CA VAL A 494 -7.54 -16.48 -24.17
C VAL A 494 -8.38 -16.76 -22.93
N VAL A 495 -8.34 -15.86 -21.96
CA VAL A 495 -9.06 -16.01 -20.70
C VAL A 495 -9.97 -14.82 -20.49
N ALA A 496 -11.22 -15.08 -20.09
CA ALA A 496 -12.13 -14.05 -19.62
C ALA A 496 -12.46 -14.24 -18.15
N ASN A 497 -12.59 -13.15 -17.42
CA ASN A 497 -13.09 -13.12 -16.06
C ASN A 497 -13.86 -11.82 -15.79
N SER A 498 -14.92 -11.93 -15.00
CA SER A 498 -15.64 -10.78 -14.49
C SER A 498 -14.91 -10.16 -13.31
N ALA A 499 -15.03 -8.83 -13.15
CA ALA A 499 -14.46 -8.10 -12.02
C ALA A 499 -15.33 -6.91 -11.61
N VAL A 500 -15.41 -6.64 -10.33
CA VAL A 500 -15.91 -5.38 -9.80
C VAL A 500 -14.73 -4.44 -9.61
N VAL A 501 -14.73 -3.29 -10.26
CA VAL A 501 -13.63 -2.34 -10.21
C VAL A 501 -14.16 -0.96 -9.80
N PRO A 502 -13.67 -0.37 -8.71
CA PRO A 502 -13.97 1.02 -8.37
C PRO A 502 -13.52 1.96 -9.48
N VAL A 503 -14.23 3.06 -9.69
CA VAL A 503 -13.79 4.13 -10.59
C VAL A 503 -13.26 5.32 -9.80
N ASP A 504 -12.32 6.04 -10.36
CA ASP A 504 -11.77 7.25 -9.75
C ASP A 504 -12.69 8.48 -9.96
N ALA A 505 -12.28 9.62 -9.41
CA ALA A 505 -13.00 10.88 -9.52
C ALA A 505 -13.17 11.40 -10.98
N SER A 506 -12.48 10.81 -11.95
CA SER A 506 -12.59 11.10 -13.38
C SER A 506 -13.43 10.06 -14.12
N GLY A 507 -13.95 9.04 -13.43
CA GLY A 507 -14.71 7.92 -14.02
C GLY A 507 -13.84 6.91 -14.77
N GLY A 508 -12.57 6.78 -14.40
CA GLY A 508 -11.62 5.86 -15.01
C GLY A 508 -11.08 4.80 -14.06
N ILE A 509 -10.37 3.83 -14.63
CA ILE A 509 -9.65 2.75 -13.93
C ILE A 509 -8.22 2.68 -14.43
N LEU A 510 -7.32 2.17 -13.61
CA LEU A 510 -5.97 1.78 -14.00
C LEU A 510 -5.94 0.28 -14.28
N LEU A 511 -5.14 -0.10 -15.27
CA LEU A 511 -4.96 -1.47 -15.74
C LEU A 511 -3.48 -1.77 -15.82
N TYR A 512 -3.00 -2.75 -15.09
CA TYR A 512 -1.63 -3.23 -15.17
C TYR A 512 -1.61 -4.62 -15.81
N ALA A 513 -0.77 -4.81 -16.83
CA ALA A 513 -0.53 -6.09 -17.44
C ALA A 513 0.90 -6.58 -17.14
N PHE A 514 1.02 -7.75 -16.51
CA PHE A 514 2.34 -8.37 -16.27
C PHE A 514 2.97 -8.86 -17.57
N SER A 515 2.17 -9.30 -18.54
CA SER A 515 2.61 -9.80 -19.85
C SER A 515 2.05 -8.94 -20.97
N THR A 516 2.74 -8.88 -22.10
CA THR A 516 2.21 -8.24 -23.32
C THR A 516 1.06 -9.07 -23.89
N ALA A 517 -0.11 -8.46 -24.01
CA ALA A 517 -1.33 -9.12 -24.47
C ALA A 517 -2.33 -8.12 -25.05
N ASP A 518 -3.27 -8.59 -25.85
CA ASP A 518 -4.46 -7.81 -26.16
C ASP A 518 -5.48 -7.87 -25.03
N LEU A 519 -6.24 -6.78 -24.87
CA LEU A 519 -7.24 -6.64 -23.83
C LEU A 519 -8.56 -6.17 -24.43
N VAL A 520 -9.63 -6.85 -24.06
CA VAL A 520 -11.00 -6.45 -24.32
C VAL A 520 -11.70 -6.18 -23.00
N ILE A 521 -12.48 -5.10 -22.90
CA ILE A 521 -13.26 -4.73 -21.73
C ILE A 521 -14.72 -4.51 -22.17
N ASP A 522 -15.59 -5.37 -21.67
CA ASP A 522 -17.04 -5.24 -21.82
C ASP A 522 -17.66 -4.91 -20.46
N VAL A 523 -18.50 -3.87 -20.37
CA VAL A 523 -19.21 -3.47 -19.16
C VAL A 523 -20.48 -4.28 -19.04
N LEU A 524 -20.64 -4.97 -17.90
CA LEU A 524 -21.83 -5.75 -17.56
C LEU A 524 -22.83 -4.94 -16.73
N GLY A 525 -22.34 -3.91 -16.02
CA GLY A 525 -23.20 -3.03 -15.23
C GLY A 525 -22.47 -2.02 -14.40
N TYR A 526 -23.24 -1.20 -13.72
CA TYR A 526 -22.80 -0.05 -12.96
C TYR A 526 -23.32 -0.12 -11.53
N PHE A 527 -22.48 0.17 -10.56
CA PHE A 527 -22.86 0.38 -9.18
C PHE A 527 -22.99 1.89 -8.94
N ASN A 528 -24.22 2.34 -8.82
CA ASN A 528 -24.59 3.75 -8.75
C ASN A 528 -25.00 4.15 -7.33
N VAL A 529 -24.67 5.38 -6.92
CA VAL A 529 -25.15 5.97 -5.66
C VAL A 529 -26.67 5.87 -5.61
N ALA A 530 -27.18 5.35 -4.52
CA ALA A 530 -28.60 5.12 -4.32
C ALA A 530 -29.11 5.80 -3.05
N PRO A 531 -30.41 6.15 -2.99
CA PRO A 531 -31.05 6.55 -1.73
C PRO A 531 -30.87 5.51 -0.61
N ALA A 532 -31.19 5.92 0.62
CA ALA A 532 -31.04 5.06 1.79
C ALA A 532 -31.78 3.70 1.67
N ALA A 533 -32.89 3.65 0.91
CA ALA A 533 -33.57 2.40 0.58
C ALA A 533 -34.09 2.46 -0.85
N VAL A 534 -33.96 1.35 -1.58
CA VAL A 534 -34.37 1.25 -2.99
C VAL A 534 -35.10 -0.08 -3.26
N SER A 535 -35.91 -0.11 -4.32
CA SER A 535 -36.51 -1.35 -4.83
C SER A 535 -35.57 -2.06 -5.83
N ALA A 536 -35.02 -1.31 -6.81
CA ALA A 536 -34.23 -1.88 -7.89
C ALA A 536 -32.72 -1.90 -7.56
N GLY A 537 -32.02 -2.89 -8.12
CA GLY A 537 -30.55 -2.95 -8.09
C GLY A 537 -29.95 -3.48 -6.80
N ARG A 538 -30.75 -4.06 -5.90
CA ARG A 538 -30.28 -4.73 -4.70
C ARG A 538 -29.94 -6.18 -5.03
N PHE A 539 -28.81 -6.65 -4.55
CA PHE A 539 -28.45 -8.06 -4.68
C PHE A 539 -29.16 -8.90 -3.64
N VAL A 540 -29.75 -10.00 -4.10
CA VAL A 540 -30.31 -11.05 -3.23
C VAL A 540 -29.56 -12.34 -3.55
N ALA A 541 -28.78 -12.82 -2.60
CA ALA A 541 -28.12 -14.10 -2.70
C ALA A 541 -29.14 -15.23 -2.57
N VAL A 542 -28.97 -16.30 -3.33
CA VAL A 542 -29.70 -17.56 -3.17
C VAL A 542 -28.72 -18.68 -2.92
N PRO A 543 -29.14 -19.76 -2.22
CA PRO A 543 -28.31 -20.96 -2.15
C PRO A 543 -27.99 -21.43 -3.56
N PRO A 544 -26.69 -21.70 -3.86
CA PRO A 544 -26.30 -22.12 -5.20
C PRO A 544 -27.07 -23.39 -5.62
N ASP A 545 -27.72 -23.34 -6.78
CA ASP A 545 -28.51 -24.44 -7.31
C ASP A 545 -28.34 -24.58 -8.82
N ARG A 546 -28.29 -25.81 -9.32
CA ARG A 546 -28.13 -26.10 -10.75
C ARG A 546 -29.48 -26.10 -11.44
N ILE A 547 -29.65 -25.21 -12.41
CA ILE A 547 -30.89 -25.05 -13.17
C ILE A 547 -30.82 -25.56 -14.60
N ALA A 548 -29.61 -25.77 -15.16
CA ALA A 548 -29.42 -26.43 -16.44
C ALA A 548 -28.08 -27.16 -16.51
N ASP A 549 -28.08 -28.37 -17.08
CA ASP A 549 -26.88 -29.12 -17.41
C ASP A 549 -27.12 -29.85 -18.74
N THR A 550 -26.49 -29.35 -19.79
CA THR A 550 -26.72 -29.89 -21.12
C THR A 550 -26.06 -31.25 -21.38
N ARG A 551 -25.28 -31.76 -20.43
CA ARG A 551 -24.71 -33.14 -20.43
C ARG A 551 -25.76 -34.14 -20.03
N ASP A 552 -26.73 -33.73 -19.22
CA ASP A 552 -27.88 -34.57 -18.77
C ASP A 552 -29.22 -33.93 -19.19
N PRO A 553 -29.56 -33.96 -20.47
CA PRO A 553 -30.78 -33.35 -20.96
C PRO A 553 -32.08 -34.01 -20.50
N LEU A 554 -32.00 -35.25 -19.96
CA LEU A 554 -33.16 -36.03 -19.52
C LEU A 554 -33.54 -35.77 -18.06
N SER A 555 -32.71 -35.06 -17.30
CA SER A 555 -33.06 -34.72 -15.92
C SER A 555 -34.26 -33.78 -15.87
N ALA A 556 -35.27 -34.13 -15.06
CA ALA A 556 -36.50 -33.34 -14.87
C ALA A 556 -36.22 -31.92 -14.33
N THR A 557 -35.06 -31.73 -13.74
CA THR A 557 -34.60 -30.41 -13.23
C THR A 557 -33.97 -29.55 -14.30
N ASN A 558 -33.55 -30.12 -15.43
CA ASN A 558 -32.88 -29.44 -16.52
C ASN A 558 -33.89 -28.89 -17.52
N GLN A 559 -34.31 -27.63 -17.36
CA GLN A 559 -35.16 -26.96 -18.33
C GLN A 559 -34.32 -26.00 -19.16
N PHE A 560 -34.15 -26.34 -20.41
CA PHE A 560 -33.50 -25.49 -21.43
C PHE A 560 -34.00 -25.89 -22.83
N SER A 561 -33.86 -24.97 -23.77
CA SER A 561 -34.07 -25.28 -25.17
C SER A 561 -32.78 -24.93 -25.95
N ARG A 562 -32.59 -25.64 -27.07
CA ARG A 562 -31.49 -25.33 -28.00
C ARG A 562 -32.06 -24.68 -29.25
N GLY A 563 -31.35 -23.72 -29.78
CA GLY A 563 -31.69 -23.07 -31.04
C GLY A 563 -30.47 -22.83 -31.90
N THR A 564 -30.72 -22.62 -33.18
CA THR A 564 -29.70 -22.23 -34.15
C THR A 564 -29.94 -20.77 -34.50
N GLY A 565 -29.11 -19.87 -33.98
CA GLY A 565 -29.13 -18.47 -34.42
C GLY A 565 -28.51 -18.29 -35.81
N PRO A 566 -28.64 -17.12 -36.42
CA PRO A 566 -28.12 -16.89 -37.80
C PRO A 566 -26.61 -17.12 -37.93
N GLN A 567 -25.86 -17.04 -36.84
CA GLN A 567 -24.41 -17.20 -36.81
C GLN A 567 -23.91 -18.19 -35.73
N PHE A 568 -24.65 -18.36 -34.62
CA PHE A 568 -24.21 -19.13 -33.46
C PHE A 568 -25.33 -19.97 -32.88
N PRO A 569 -25.10 -21.23 -32.51
CA PRO A 569 -26.02 -22.00 -31.71
C PRO A 569 -26.15 -21.40 -30.30
N PHE A 570 -27.29 -21.59 -29.69
CA PHE A 570 -27.55 -21.11 -28.33
C PHE A 570 -28.31 -22.11 -27.47
N VAL A 571 -28.12 -21.95 -26.13
CA VAL A 571 -28.91 -22.61 -25.12
C VAL A 571 -29.75 -21.54 -24.42
N ARG A 572 -31.08 -21.67 -24.49
CA ARG A 572 -32.03 -20.78 -23.78
C ARG A 572 -32.50 -21.47 -22.50
N VAL A 573 -32.35 -20.77 -21.38
CA VAL A 573 -32.65 -21.25 -20.04
C VAL A 573 -33.70 -20.38 -19.41
N PRO A 574 -34.86 -20.91 -18.98
CA PRO A 574 -35.79 -20.21 -18.13
C PRO A 574 -35.18 -20.11 -16.73
N VAL A 575 -34.92 -18.88 -16.28
CA VAL A 575 -34.31 -18.61 -14.96
C VAL A 575 -35.34 -18.17 -13.93
N ALA A 576 -36.39 -17.48 -14.38
CA ALA A 576 -37.45 -16.99 -13.48
C ALA A 576 -38.19 -18.15 -12.76
N GLY A 577 -38.36 -18.01 -11.43
CA GLY A 577 -39.01 -19.02 -10.57
C GLY A 577 -38.17 -20.27 -10.31
N ARG A 578 -36.86 -20.28 -10.63
CA ARG A 578 -36.01 -21.47 -10.50
C ARG A 578 -34.80 -21.19 -9.60
N GLY A 579 -34.30 -22.23 -8.92
CA GLY A 579 -33.10 -22.12 -8.08
C GLY A 579 -33.16 -20.98 -7.05
N GLY A 580 -34.38 -20.68 -6.51
CA GLY A 580 -34.59 -19.59 -5.59
C GLY A 580 -34.71 -18.20 -6.25
N LEU A 581 -34.62 -18.10 -7.57
CA LEU A 581 -34.85 -16.84 -8.31
C LEU A 581 -36.35 -16.50 -8.33
N PRO A 582 -36.73 -15.20 -8.25
CA PRO A 582 -38.14 -14.80 -8.24
C PRO A 582 -38.77 -14.92 -9.65
N ALA A 583 -40.12 -14.71 -9.70
CA ALA A 583 -40.85 -14.68 -10.96
C ALA A 583 -40.33 -13.61 -11.91
N ALA A 584 -40.63 -13.77 -13.20
CA ALA A 584 -40.31 -12.80 -14.24
C ALA A 584 -40.82 -11.41 -13.84
N GLY A 585 -40.03 -10.37 -14.14
CA GLY A 585 -40.33 -8.97 -13.82
C GLY A 585 -39.95 -8.53 -12.40
N GLN A 586 -39.62 -9.43 -11.48
CA GLN A 586 -39.15 -9.06 -10.11
C GLN A 586 -37.64 -8.94 -10.00
N MET A 587 -36.88 -9.33 -11.01
CA MET A 587 -35.43 -9.17 -11.11
C MET A 587 -35.05 -8.45 -12.40
N ASN A 588 -33.99 -7.64 -12.35
CA ASN A 588 -33.41 -6.98 -13.52
C ASN A 588 -32.31 -7.83 -14.15
N ALA A 589 -31.53 -8.53 -13.34
CA ALA A 589 -30.45 -9.37 -13.81
C ALA A 589 -30.31 -10.62 -12.91
N ALA A 590 -30.01 -11.76 -13.54
CA ALA A 590 -29.60 -12.97 -12.83
C ALA A 590 -28.08 -12.97 -12.64
N VAL A 591 -27.63 -13.47 -11.50
CA VAL A 591 -26.23 -13.72 -11.18
C VAL A 591 -26.00 -15.22 -11.25
N ILE A 592 -25.25 -15.64 -12.25
CA ILE A 592 -25.13 -17.04 -12.68
C ILE A 592 -23.68 -17.42 -12.76
N VAL A 593 -23.32 -18.59 -12.28
CA VAL A 593 -22.05 -19.24 -12.62
C VAL A 593 -22.31 -20.13 -13.83
N VAL A 594 -21.70 -19.80 -14.94
CA VAL A 594 -21.78 -20.62 -16.16
C VAL A 594 -20.50 -21.41 -16.34
N THR A 595 -20.63 -22.72 -16.53
CA THR A 595 -19.49 -23.60 -16.82
C THR A 595 -19.59 -24.12 -18.23
N ALA A 596 -18.57 -23.81 -19.03
CA ALA A 596 -18.37 -24.39 -20.34
C ALA A 596 -17.59 -25.71 -20.21
N VAL A 597 -18.06 -26.75 -20.86
CA VAL A 597 -17.39 -28.06 -20.90
C VAL A 597 -17.15 -28.42 -22.36
N THR A 598 -15.89 -28.49 -22.76
CA THR A 598 -15.49 -28.88 -24.13
C THR A 598 -15.29 -30.39 -24.22
N SER A 599 -15.48 -30.94 -25.42
CA SER A 599 -15.11 -32.35 -25.71
C SER A 599 -13.67 -32.42 -26.27
N PRO A 600 -13.03 -33.59 -26.21
CA PRO A 600 -11.70 -33.78 -26.77
C PRO A 600 -11.59 -33.45 -28.28
N ASP A 601 -12.70 -33.43 -29.00
CA ASP A 601 -12.74 -33.21 -30.44
C ASP A 601 -12.95 -31.73 -30.83
N ASN A 602 -13.20 -30.82 -29.88
CA ASN A 602 -13.49 -29.44 -30.13
C ASN A 602 -12.31 -28.52 -29.75
N GLY A 603 -11.91 -27.65 -30.68
CA GLY A 603 -10.93 -26.58 -30.41
C GLY A 603 -11.42 -25.53 -29.43
N GLY A 604 -10.61 -24.52 -29.18
CA GLY A 604 -10.95 -23.38 -28.33
C GLY A 604 -12.24 -22.68 -28.82
N GLY A 605 -13.00 -22.15 -27.89
CA GLY A 605 -14.27 -21.48 -28.15
C GLY A 605 -14.61 -20.42 -27.13
N TYR A 606 -15.82 -19.88 -27.25
CA TYR A 606 -16.31 -18.91 -26.26
C TYR A 606 -17.82 -19.07 -26.05
N LEU A 607 -18.26 -18.50 -24.93
CA LEU A 607 -19.66 -18.39 -24.56
C LEU A 607 -19.99 -16.92 -24.27
N ALA A 608 -21.13 -16.46 -24.76
CA ALA A 608 -21.70 -15.16 -24.46
C ALA A 608 -23.11 -15.30 -23.91
N ALA A 609 -23.42 -14.60 -22.85
CA ALA A 609 -24.74 -14.58 -22.20
C ALA A 609 -25.48 -13.28 -22.54
N GLN A 610 -26.78 -13.41 -22.77
CA GLN A 610 -27.66 -12.26 -23.03
C GLN A 610 -29.12 -12.56 -22.64
N PRO A 611 -29.99 -11.53 -22.57
CA PRO A 611 -31.41 -11.77 -22.36
C PRO A 611 -32.01 -12.63 -23.48
N GLY A 612 -32.91 -13.53 -23.11
CA GLY A 612 -33.57 -14.40 -24.08
C GLY A 612 -34.26 -13.64 -25.20
N GLY A 613 -34.13 -14.13 -26.45
CA GLY A 613 -34.73 -13.50 -27.63
C GLY A 613 -34.04 -12.23 -28.14
N THR A 614 -32.92 -11.82 -27.56
CA THR A 614 -32.15 -10.69 -28.05
C THR A 614 -31.26 -11.14 -29.22
N PRO A 615 -31.19 -10.42 -30.33
CA PRO A 615 -30.26 -10.77 -31.41
C PRO A 615 -28.81 -10.70 -30.98
N PHE A 616 -28.03 -11.76 -31.26
CA PHE A 616 -26.62 -11.82 -30.92
C PHE A 616 -25.73 -11.53 -32.12
N ALA A 617 -24.90 -10.50 -31.99
CA ALA A 617 -24.00 -10.05 -33.06
C ALA A 617 -22.59 -10.63 -32.99
N GLY A 618 -22.30 -11.50 -32.04
CA GLY A 618 -20.96 -12.12 -31.86
C GLY A 618 -19.89 -11.18 -31.27
N ALA A 619 -20.31 -10.05 -30.68
CA ALA A 619 -19.36 -9.00 -30.31
C ALA A 619 -18.74 -9.18 -28.90
N SER A 620 -19.30 -10.03 -28.02
CA SER A 620 -18.85 -10.19 -26.64
C SER A 620 -18.61 -11.66 -26.27
N SER A 621 -17.78 -11.90 -25.27
CA SER A 621 -17.62 -13.23 -24.65
C SER A 621 -17.56 -13.08 -23.13
N ASN A 622 -18.31 -13.90 -22.42
CA ASN A 622 -18.26 -13.95 -20.96
C ASN A 622 -17.33 -15.06 -20.45
N LEU A 623 -16.98 -16.01 -21.31
CA LEU A 623 -16.13 -17.13 -20.98
C LEU A 623 -15.43 -17.62 -22.26
N ASN A 624 -14.14 -17.96 -22.13
CA ASN A 624 -13.34 -18.51 -23.22
C ASN A 624 -12.73 -19.84 -22.81
N THR A 625 -12.64 -20.78 -23.74
CA THR A 625 -11.96 -22.06 -23.59
C THR A 625 -10.78 -22.14 -24.54
N SER A 626 -9.67 -22.75 -24.10
CA SER A 626 -8.42 -22.79 -24.87
C SER A 626 -8.27 -24.00 -25.77
N GLY A 627 -9.07 -25.05 -25.57
CA GLY A 627 -8.94 -26.25 -26.37
C GLY A 627 -9.59 -27.51 -25.80
N LEU A 628 -9.04 -28.64 -26.14
CA LEU A 628 -9.55 -29.99 -25.90
C LEU A 628 -9.70 -30.34 -24.43
N GLY A 629 -10.93 -30.69 -24.00
CA GLY A 629 -11.23 -31.12 -22.63
C GLY A 629 -11.21 -29.98 -21.59
N ASP A 630 -11.23 -28.72 -22.02
CA ASP A 630 -11.21 -27.56 -21.12
C ASP A 630 -12.56 -27.42 -20.39
N ILE A 631 -12.52 -27.27 -19.08
CA ILE A 631 -13.67 -27.00 -18.23
C ILE A 631 -13.41 -25.66 -17.55
N ARG A 632 -14.25 -24.67 -17.86
CA ARG A 632 -14.11 -23.32 -17.34
C ARG A 632 -15.41 -22.82 -16.77
N ALA A 633 -15.34 -22.20 -15.61
CA ALA A 633 -16.47 -21.49 -15.01
C ALA A 633 -16.16 -19.99 -14.94
N ASN A 634 -17.21 -19.17 -15.06
CA ASN A 634 -17.14 -17.75 -14.80
C ASN A 634 -18.47 -17.25 -14.23
N LEU A 635 -18.41 -16.24 -13.34
CA LEU A 635 -19.60 -15.52 -12.91
C LEU A 635 -20.06 -14.58 -14.03
N VAL A 636 -21.33 -14.67 -14.36
CA VAL A 636 -21.98 -13.81 -15.33
C VAL A 636 -23.18 -13.12 -14.70
N VAL A 637 -23.25 -11.80 -14.83
CA VAL A 637 -24.44 -11.04 -14.49
C VAL A 637 -25.12 -10.67 -15.79
N VAL A 638 -26.31 -11.23 -16.00
CA VAL A 638 -27.03 -11.09 -17.27
C VAL A 638 -28.43 -10.55 -17.04
N PRO A 639 -28.86 -9.51 -17.76
CA PRO A 639 -30.25 -9.05 -17.75
C PRO A 639 -31.18 -10.20 -18.13
N VAL A 640 -32.36 -10.24 -17.51
CA VAL A 640 -33.36 -11.28 -17.75
C VAL A 640 -34.44 -10.73 -18.69
N ALA A 641 -34.75 -11.50 -19.72
CA ALA A 641 -35.82 -11.14 -20.67
C ALA A 641 -37.20 -11.08 -19.98
N ALA A 642 -38.15 -10.39 -20.60
CA ALA A 642 -39.51 -10.25 -20.05
C ALA A 642 -40.23 -11.62 -19.86
N ASP A 643 -39.83 -12.62 -20.66
CA ASP A 643 -40.35 -14.01 -20.53
C ASP A 643 -39.62 -14.83 -19.43
N GLY A 644 -38.69 -14.20 -18.71
CA GLY A 644 -37.92 -14.84 -17.64
C GLY A 644 -36.77 -15.73 -18.11
N THR A 645 -36.28 -15.57 -19.35
CA THR A 645 -35.25 -16.41 -19.94
C THR A 645 -33.92 -15.65 -20.11
N VAL A 646 -32.82 -16.40 -20.18
CA VAL A 646 -31.50 -15.98 -20.64
C VAL A 646 -31.02 -16.92 -21.74
N GLU A 647 -30.15 -16.43 -22.61
CA GLU A 647 -29.53 -17.21 -23.69
C GLU A 647 -28.01 -17.22 -23.56
N PHE A 648 -27.44 -18.39 -23.79
CA PHE A 648 -26.00 -18.61 -23.89
C PHE A 648 -25.65 -18.99 -25.31
N HIS A 649 -25.04 -18.06 -26.04
CA HIS A 649 -24.52 -18.29 -27.39
C HIS A 649 -23.13 -18.90 -27.30
N THR A 650 -22.91 -20.00 -28.05
CA THR A 650 -21.67 -20.77 -27.95
C THR A 650 -20.99 -20.94 -29.31
N LEU A 651 -19.67 -20.81 -29.30
CA LEU A 651 -18.81 -21.23 -30.42
C LEU A 651 -17.92 -22.37 -29.93
N SER A 652 -17.96 -23.54 -30.58
CA SER A 652 -17.14 -24.70 -30.24
C SER A 652 -17.28 -25.20 -28.78
N ILE A 653 -18.36 -24.88 -28.09
CA ILE A 653 -18.68 -25.37 -26.73
C ILE A 653 -19.90 -26.26 -26.79
N PRO A 654 -19.75 -27.59 -26.66
CA PRO A 654 -20.88 -28.53 -26.79
C PRO A 654 -21.78 -28.55 -25.55
N HIS A 655 -21.21 -28.34 -24.37
CA HIS A 655 -21.98 -28.42 -23.13
C HIS A 655 -21.84 -27.18 -22.26
N VAL A 656 -22.95 -26.80 -21.66
CA VAL A 656 -23.09 -25.67 -20.75
C VAL A 656 -23.79 -26.14 -19.47
N VAL A 657 -23.22 -25.79 -18.33
CA VAL A 657 -23.83 -25.97 -17.01
C VAL A 657 -24.16 -24.59 -16.46
N VAL A 658 -25.34 -24.43 -15.87
CA VAL A 658 -25.83 -23.16 -15.35
C VAL A 658 -26.25 -23.33 -13.90
N ASP A 659 -25.51 -22.68 -13.00
CA ASP A 659 -25.75 -22.64 -11.57
C ASP A 659 -26.11 -21.20 -11.18
N VAL A 660 -27.16 -21.00 -10.38
CA VAL A 660 -27.55 -19.69 -9.88
C VAL A 660 -26.79 -19.34 -8.60
N ALA A 661 -26.47 -18.06 -8.41
CA ALA A 661 -25.86 -17.54 -7.19
C ALA A 661 -26.69 -16.41 -6.55
N GLY A 662 -27.58 -15.79 -7.31
CA GLY A 662 -28.40 -14.68 -6.84
C GLY A 662 -29.03 -13.90 -7.97
N TYR A 663 -29.56 -12.73 -7.63
CA TYR A 663 -30.16 -11.83 -8.61
C TYR A 663 -30.12 -10.38 -8.13
N PHE A 664 -30.20 -9.45 -9.07
CA PHE A 664 -30.45 -8.04 -8.78
C PHE A 664 -31.93 -7.72 -8.96
N THR A 665 -32.53 -7.08 -7.97
CA THR A 665 -33.95 -6.77 -7.91
C THR A 665 -34.37 -5.77 -9.00
N SER A 666 -35.62 -5.86 -9.45
CA SER A 666 -36.26 -4.86 -10.31
C SER A 666 -36.97 -3.76 -9.48
N SER A 667 -37.56 -2.79 -10.17
CA SER A 667 -38.40 -1.76 -9.55
C SER A 667 -39.69 -2.31 -8.95
N ALA A 668 -40.09 -3.53 -9.28
CA ALA A 668 -41.27 -4.20 -8.71
C ALA A 668 -40.97 -4.86 -7.34
N ALA A 669 -39.71 -4.94 -6.93
CA ALA A 669 -39.34 -5.49 -5.63
C ALA A 669 -39.70 -4.52 -4.49
N PRO A 670 -39.93 -5.02 -3.26
CA PRO A 670 -40.10 -4.14 -2.10
C PRO A 670 -38.90 -3.23 -1.87
N VAL A 671 -39.14 -2.01 -1.39
CA VAL A 671 -38.09 -1.08 -1.00
C VAL A 671 -37.38 -1.59 0.25
N ALA A 672 -36.05 -1.64 0.22
CA ALA A 672 -35.24 -2.07 1.37
C ALA A 672 -33.82 -1.48 1.31
N THR A 673 -33.10 -1.58 2.41
CA THR A 673 -31.67 -1.26 2.50
C THR A 673 -30.81 -2.49 2.15
N ALA A 674 -31.25 -3.68 2.52
CA ALA A 674 -30.53 -4.93 2.30
C ALA A 674 -30.23 -5.17 0.81
N GLY A 675 -29.04 -5.63 0.52
CA GLY A 675 -28.56 -5.96 -0.84
C GLY A 675 -27.94 -4.81 -1.60
N ARG A 676 -27.80 -3.63 -1.01
CA ARG A 676 -27.02 -2.54 -1.61
C ARG A 676 -25.53 -2.91 -1.53
N PHE A 677 -24.78 -2.48 -2.51
CA PHE A 677 -23.34 -2.77 -2.60
C PHE A 677 -22.51 -1.67 -1.94
N TYR A 678 -21.52 -2.07 -1.19
CA TYR A 678 -20.46 -1.21 -0.69
C TYR A 678 -19.15 -1.63 -1.35
N VAL A 679 -18.56 -0.70 -2.09
CA VAL A 679 -17.25 -0.91 -2.69
C VAL A 679 -16.18 -0.70 -1.63
N ILE A 680 -15.20 -1.58 -1.61
CA ILE A 680 -14.00 -1.43 -0.78
C ILE A 680 -12.76 -1.44 -1.67
N GLN A 681 -11.65 -0.89 -1.17
CA GLN A 681 -10.37 -1.15 -1.81
C GLN A 681 -10.12 -2.66 -1.76
N PRO A 682 -9.71 -3.30 -2.86
CA PRO A 682 -9.51 -4.75 -2.88
C PRO A 682 -8.66 -5.20 -1.70
N PHE A 683 -9.23 -6.04 -0.85
CA PHE A 683 -8.60 -6.52 0.38
C PHE A 683 -8.38 -8.03 0.32
N ARG A 684 -7.17 -8.48 0.73
CA ARG A 684 -6.82 -9.89 0.77
C ARG A 684 -7.31 -10.57 2.04
N GLU A 685 -8.37 -11.36 1.92
CA GLU A 685 -8.92 -12.16 3.01
C GLU A 685 -8.14 -13.45 3.24
N VAL A 686 -7.64 -14.05 2.16
CA VAL A 686 -6.92 -15.32 2.21
C VAL A 686 -5.70 -15.26 1.29
N ASP A 687 -4.57 -15.70 1.81
CA ASP A 687 -3.40 -16.13 1.03
C ASP A 687 -2.76 -17.32 1.76
N THR A 688 -3.13 -18.51 1.34
CA THR A 688 -2.72 -19.75 2.03
C THR A 688 -1.23 -20.00 1.94
N ARG A 689 -0.55 -19.44 0.93
CA ARG A 689 0.91 -19.50 0.78
C ARG A 689 1.65 -18.78 1.89
N LEU A 690 0.99 -17.76 2.46
CA LEU A 690 1.50 -16.91 3.54
C LEU A 690 0.83 -17.20 4.89
N GLY A 691 -0.11 -18.15 4.95
CA GLY A 691 -0.89 -18.46 6.15
C GLY A 691 -1.92 -17.39 6.52
N VAL A 692 -2.27 -16.48 5.60
CA VAL A 692 -3.33 -15.49 5.81
C VAL A 692 -4.69 -16.16 5.68
N GLY A 693 -5.57 -15.98 6.65
CA GLY A 693 -6.88 -16.61 6.74
C GLY A 693 -6.77 -18.08 7.19
N PHE A 694 -6.18 -18.93 6.41
CA PHE A 694 -5.88 -20.33 6.72
C PHE A 694 -4.69 -20.85 5.87
N GLY A 695 -4.17 -22.03 6.17
CA GLY A 695 -3.10 -22.66 5.39
C GLY A 695 -3.60 -23.41 4.15
N ARG A 696 -2.68 -23.97 3.37
CA ARG A 696 -2.93 -24.77 2.16
C ARG A 696 -4.02 -25.83 2.40
N LEU A 697 -4.98 -25.93 1.49
CA LEU A 697 -6.04 -26.93 1.56
C LEU A 697 -5.55 -28.30 1.05
N PRO A 698 -5.80 -29.40 1.78
CA PRO A 698 -5.29 -30.73 1.40
C PRO A 698 -6.08 -31.41 0.27
N GLY A 699 -7.16 -30.79 -0.20
CA GLY A 699 -8.11 -31.39 -1.16
C GLY A 699 -9.24 -32.15 -0.45
N GLN A 700 -10.41 -32.19 -1.07
CA GLN A 700 -11.67 -32.70 -0.51
C GLN A 700 -11.95 -32.16 0.90
N ALA A 701 -11.59 -30.90 1.12
CA ALA A 701 -11.63 -30.24 2.40
C ALA A 701 -12.16 -28.82 2.27
N SER A 702 -12.70 -28.30 3.38
CA SER A 702 -13.13 -26.91 3.51
C SER A 702 -12.40 -26.23 4.64
N SER A 703 -12.09 -24.94 4.44
CA SER A 703 -11.69 -24.03 5.52
C SER A 703 -12.62 -22.83 5.57
N THR A 704 -12.83 -22.31 6.77
CA THR A 704 -13.75 -21.20 7.02
C THR A 704 -12.99 -20.01 7.58
N ILE A 705 -13.33 -18.81 7.12
CA ILE A 705 -12.87 -17.55 7.66
C ILE A 705 -14.02 -16.73 8.24
N ASP A 706 -13.66 -15.82 9.13
CA ASP A 706 -14.47 -14.66 9.50
C ASP A 706 -13.91 -13.49 8.68
N PRO A 707 -14.56 -13.09 7.55
CA PRO A 707 -14.00 -12.06 6.68
C PRO A 707 -13.85 -10.75 7.44
N VAL A 708 -12.64 -10.18 7.43
CA VAL A 708 -12.34 -8.97 8.19
C VAL A 708 -12.66 -7.67 7.44
N SER A 709 -12.76 -7.75 6.11
CA SER A 709 -13.06 -6.58 5.26
C SER A 709 -14.55 -6.26 5.15
N VAL A 710 -15.43 -7.09 5.71
CA VAL A 710 -16.89 -6.90 5.63
C VAL A 710 -17.50 -6.86 7.02
N PRO A 711 -18.56 -6.06 7.24
CA PRO A 711 -19.22 -6.01 8.55
C PRO A 711 -19.94 -7.31 8.87
N ALA A 712 -20.09 -7.60 10.16
CA ALA A 712 -20.69 -8.85 10.65
C ALA A 712 -22.12 -9.08 10.18
N ASN A 713 -22.84 -8.04 9.76
CA ASN A 713 -24.18 -8.10 9.21
C ASN A 713 -24.24 -8.12 7.68
N ALA A 714 -23.12 -8.22 6.98
CA ALA A 714 -23.15 -8.36 5.52
C ALA A 714 -23.83 -9.66 5.12
N GLN A 715 -24.69 -9.61 4.07
CA GLN A 715 -25.39 -10.80 3.61
C GLN A 715 -24.62 -11.59 2.56
N ALA A 716 -23.75 -10.91 1.80
CA ALA A 716 -22.93 -11.54 0.77
C ALA A 716 -21.65 -10.75 0.51
N MET A 717 -20.66 -11.41 -0.05
CA MET A 717 -19.36 -10.85 -0.40
C MET A 717 -19.11 -11.00 -1.90
N ALA A 718 -18.63 -9.94 -2.53
CA ALA A 718 -18.00 -10.01 -3.84
C ALA A 718 -16.53 -10.31 -3.63
N HIS A 719 -15.99 -11.36 -4.24
CA HIS A 719 -14.59 -11.72 -4.07
C HIS A 719 -14.00 -12.39 -5.32
N THR A 720 -12.73 -12.10 -5.60
CA THR A 720 -11.96 -12.81 -6.60
C THR A 720 -11.19 -13.95 -5.93
N ILE A 721 -11.43 -15.17 -6.37
CA ILE A 721 -10.74 -16.36 -5.89
C ILE A 721 -9.71 -16.77 -6.93
N THR A 722 -8.44 -16.79 -6.56
CA THR A 722 -7.36 -17.27 -7.40
C THR A 722 -6.88 -18.63 -6.88
N ILE A 723 -7.02 -19.67 -7.70
CA ILE A 723 -6.47 -21.01 -7.46
C ILE A 723 -5.00 -20.97 -7.87
N VAL A 724 -4.12 -21.42 -6.98
CA VAL A 724 -2.65 -21.37 -7.19
C VAL A 724 -2.05 -22.69 -6.74
N ASP A 725 -1.02 -23.15 -7.45
CA ASP A 725 -0.25 -24.36 -7.09
C ASP A 725 -1.13 -25.57 -6.78
N ASN A 726 -2.16 -25.78 -7.60
CA ASN A 726 -3.04 -26.93 -7.49
C ASN A 726 -2.30 -28.22 -7.93
N ALA A 727 -2.51 -29.30 -7.14
CA ALA A 727 -1.82 -30.58 -7.39
C ALA A 727 -2.43 -31.40 -8.54
N ALA A 728 -3.66 -31.08 -8.95
CA ALA A 728 -4.40 -31.81 -9.99
C ALA A 728 -5.49 -30.93 -10.60
N ALA A 729 -6.15 -31.40 -11.64
CA ALA A 729 -7.42 -30.87 -12.11
C ALA A 729 -8.48 -30.91 -10.98
N GLY A 730 -9.31 -29.86 -10.90
CA GLY A 730 -10.33 -29.77 -9.87
C GLY A 730 -11.07 -28.46 -9.85
N PHE A 731 -11.68 -28.15 -8.72
CA PHE A 731 -12.49 -26.94 -8.57
C PHE A 731 -12.48 -26.39 -7.14
N VAL A 732 -12.91 -25.14 -7.03
CA VAL A 732 -13.18 -24.45 -5.77
C VAL A 732 -14.66 -24.08 -5.68
N THR A 733 -15.24 -24.20 -4.47
CA THR A 733 -16.61 -23.82 -4.15
C THR A 733 -16.61 -22.94 -2.91
N PRO A 734 -16.89 -21.62 -3.04
CA PRO A 734 -17.18 -20.77 -1.89
C PRO A 734 -18.63 -20.96 -1.46
N TYR A 735 -18.88 -20.98 -0.14
CA TYR A 735 -20.23 -21.15 0.41
C TYR A 735 -20.31 -20.65 1.86
N PRO A 736 -21.51 -20.35 2.40
CA PRO A 736 -21.66 -19.77 3.73
C PRO A 736 -21.35 -20.74 4.90
N GLY A 737 -20.97 -21.97 4.61
CA GLY A 737 -20.88 -23.07 5.57
C GLY A 737 -22.12 -23.95 5.55
N GLY A 738 -22.13 -24.98 6.40
CA GLY A 738 -23.20 -26.01 6.37
C GLY A 738 -22.98 -27.06 5.29
N ALA A 739 -24.04 -27.48 4.60
CA ALA A 739 -23.94 -28.49 3.54
C ALA A 739 -23.19 -27.94 2.34
N LEU A 740 -22.24 -28.72 1.81
CA LEU A 740 -21.48 -28.36 0.61
C LEU A 740 -22.42 -28.37 -0.61
N PRO A 741 -22.55 -27.24 -1.36
CA PRO A 741 -23.34 -27.22 -2.57
C PRO A 741 -22.64 -27.97 -3.73
N LEU A 742 -23.41 -28.54 -4.63
CA LEU A 742 -22.91 -29.31 -5.80
C LEU A 742 -22.57 -28.41 -6.99
N VAL A 743 -21.99 -27.25 -6.72
CA VAL A 743 -21.61 -26.25 -7.74
C VAL A 743 -20.13 -25.90 -7.63
N SER A 744 -19.56 -25.40 -8.72
CA SER A 744 -18.19 -24.87 -8.71
C SER A 744 -18.18 -23.40 -9.10
N ALA A 745 -17.34 -22.58 -8.46
CA ALA A 745 -17.11 -21.22 -8.89
C ALA A 745 -15.92 -21.11 -9.86
N GLY A 746 -14.85 -21.87 -9.63
CA GLY A 746 -13.66 -21.88 -10.49
C GLY A 746 -13.15 -23.30 -10.69
N ASN A 747 -12.66 -23.57 -11.90
CA ASN A 747 -12.16 -24.87 -12.29
C ASN A 747 -10.72 -24.79 -12.82
N THR A 748 -9.92 -25.81 -12.59
CA THR A 748 -8.60 -26.02 -13.19
C THR A 748 -8.56 -27.38 -13.90
N ASN A 749 -7.87 -27.46 -15.04
CA ASN A 749 -7.84 -28.64 -15.89
C ASN A 749 -6.53 -29.44 -15.73
N ALA A 750 -5.54 -28.88 -15.08
CA ALA A 750 -4.24 -29.53 -14.87
C ALA A 750 -3.59 -29.03 -13.57
N ALA A 751 -2.62 -29.77 -13.08
CA ALA A 751 -1.75 -29.34 -12.00
C ALA A 751 -0.98 -28.07 -12.34
N GLY A 752 -0.77 -27.18 -11.37
CA GLY A 752 -0.01 -25.93 -11.52
C GLY A 752 -0.71 -24.85 -12.34
N GLN A 753 -1.98 -25.00 -12.69
CA GLN A 753 -2.74 -24.00 -13.42
C GLN A 753 -3.18 -22.87 -12.45
N ILE A 754 -2.89 -21.62 -12.82
CA ILE A 754 -3.36 -20.45 -12.04
C ILE A 754 -4.63 -19.95 -12.70
N HIS A 755 -5.72 -19.86 -11.93
CA HIS A 755 -7.01 -19.40 -12.43
C HIS A 755 -7.72 -18.50 -11.42
N ALA A 756 -8.09 -17.28 -11.84
CA ALA A 756 -8.86 -16.33 -11.04
C ALA A 756 -10.31 -16.28 -11.51
N VAL A 757 -11.25 -16.22 -10.59
CA VAL A 757 -12.68 -16.12 -10.84
C VAL A 757 -13.34 -15.18 -9.84
N LEU A 758 -14.26 -14.32 -10.32
CA LEU A 758 -15.14 -13.53 -9.45
C LEU A 758 -16.25 -14.42 -8.92
N SER A 759 -16.63 -14.24 -7.68
CA SER A 759 -17.82 -14.83 -7.08
C SER A 759 -18.61 -13.82 -6.26
N PHE A 760 -19.92 -13.90 -6.28
CA PHE A 760 -20.82 -13.26 -5.33
C PHE A 760 -21.41 -14.36 -4.46
N THR A 761 -20.97 -14.45 -3.23
CA THR A 761 -21.31 -15.58 -2.35
C THR A 761 -22.01 -15.09 -1.10
N GLN A 762 -23.11 -15.77 -0.77
CA GLN A 762 -23.80 -15.56 0.48
C GLN A 762 -22.87 -15.82 1.67
N LEU A 763 -22.97 -14.98 2.69
CA LEU A 763 -22.32 -15.22 4.00
C LEU A 763 -23.28 -15.95 4.95
N SER A 764 -22.75 -16.62 5.96
CA SER A 764 -23.58 -17.14 7.03
C SER A 764 -24.33 -16.02 7.75
N ALA A 765 -25.43 -16.35 8.43
CA ALA A 765 -26.04 -15.43 9.38
C ALA A 765 -25.01 -15.04 10.46
N ALA A 766 -25.19 -13.84 11.04
CA ALA A 766 -24.23 -13.26 11.98
C ALA A 766 -23.71 -14.26 13.05
N PRO A 767 -22.37 -14.34 13.28
CA PRO A 767 -21.33 -13.60 12.56
C PRO A 767 -21.16 -14.10 11.12
N ALA A 768 -20.95 -13.15 10.19
CA ALA A 768 -20.77 -13.45 8.77
C ALA A 768 -19.52 -14.32 8.54
N LYS A 769 -19.69 -15.54 8.01
CA LYS A 769 -18.58 -16.47 7.72
C LYS A 769 -18.60 -16.90 6.26
N MET A 770 -17.42 -17.26 5.76
CA MET A 770 -17.21 -17.77 4.43
C MET A 770 -16.38 -19.05 4.49
N SER A 771 -16.83 -20.07 3.79
CA SER A 771 -16.12 -21.35 3.65
C SER A 771 -15.67 -21.55 2.21
N TYR A 772 -14.51 -22.17 2.03
CA TYR A 772 -13.94 -22.53 0.73
C TYR A 772 -13.65 -24.02 0.72
N TYR A 773 -14.33 -24.74 -0.17
CA TYR A 773 -14.05 -26.14 -0.44
C TYR A 773 -13.18 -26.26 -1.68
N THR A 774 -12.23 -27.20 -1.67
CA THR A 774 -11.43 -27.55 -2.85
C THR A 774 -11.43 -29.07 -3.07
N LEU A 775 -11.59 -29.48 -4.32
CA LEU A 775 -11.53 -30.89 -4.70
C LEU A 775 -10.10 -31.45 -4.63
N MET A 776 -9.10 -30.61 -4.94
CA MET A 776 -7.69 -30.99 -5.02
C MET A 776 -6.84 -30.22 -4.00
N PRO A 777 -5.68 -30.74 -3.59
CA PRO A 777 -4.72 -29.95 -2.83
C PRO A 777 -4.33 -28.68 -3.58
N THR A 778 -4.47 -27.50 -2.96
CA THR A 778 -4.21 -26.22 -3.62
C THR A 778 -3.97 -25.11 -2.63
N ASP A 779 -3.30 -24.07 -3.09
CA ASP A 779 -3.31 -22.77 -2.45
C ASP A 779 -4.40 -21.88 -3.02
N LEU A 780 -4.97 -21.03 -2.17
CA LEU A 780 -5.96 -20.03 -2.54
C LEU A 780 -5.48 -18.63 -2.17
N VAL A 781 -5.80 -17.72 -3.07
CA VAL A 781 -5.72 -16.27 -2.81
C VAL A 781 -7.12 -15.70 -3.00
N VAL A 782 -7.61 -14.94 -2.03
CA VAL A 782 -8.96 -14.35 -2.08
C VAL A 782 -8.89 -12.87 -1.80
N ASP A 783 -9.33 -12.09 -2.78
CA ASP A 783 -9.35 -10.64 -2.74
C ASP A 783 -10.80 -10.14 -2.82
N THR A 784 -11.19 -9.26 -1.89
CA THR A 784 -12.57 -8.75 -1.76
C THR A 784 -12.64 -7.30 -2.22
N PRO A 785 -13.30 -6.97 -3.35
CA PRO A 785 -13.55 -5.60 -3.79
C PRO A 785 -14.81 -4.97 -3.19
N GLY A 786 -15.62 -5.71 -2.45
CA GLY A 786 -16.84 -5.18 -1.86
C GLY A 786 -17.77 -6.22 -1.25
N TYR A 787 -18.84 -5.72 -0.63
CA TYR A 787 -19.85 -6.56 0.01
C TYR A 787 -21.27 -6.02 -0.21
N PHE A 788 -22.26 -6.88 0.03
CA PHE A 788 -23.68 -6.53 -0.01
C PHE A 788 -24.25 -6.46 1.41
N GLU A 789 -24.91 -5.33 1.69
CA GLU A 789 -25.47 -5.02 3.01
C GLU A 789 -26.54 -6.04 3.43
N GLY A 790 -26.50 -6.44 4.69
CA GLY A 790 -27.56 -7.25 5.32
C GLY A 790 -28.80 -6.43 5.69
N GLY A 791 -29.85 -7.09 6.05
CA GLY A 791 -31.10 -6.51 6.52
C GLY A 791 -31.08 -6.12 7.99
#